data_4f9c42cf64b911193d6a1ba67291dc31
#
_entry.id   4f9c42cf64b911193d6a1ba67291dc31
#
_cell.length_a   1.000
_cell.length_b   1.000
_cell.length_c   1.000
_cell.angle_alpha   90.00
_cell.angle_beta   90.00
_cell.angle_gamma   90.00
#
_symmetry.space_group_name_H-M   'P 1'
#
loop_
_entity.id
_entity.type
_entity.pdbx_description
1 polymer ?
#
loop_
_entity_poly.entity_id
_entity_poly.type
_entity_poly.pdbx_seq_one_letter_code
_entity_poly.pdbx_strand_id
1 'polypeptide(L)'
;MSIRNLIAENAIDDMKKEIKKASGNEVFFRGIPSDDGIIVEVEVIARGNETSVAALINRMKKGEVIIHNHPSGFLVPSQNDIQISGVYGESGGGSYIINNDVDDLYIIVPLKKMNKIDINEYFGEKGLIKSKIEKFEIRDEQLKMSKAIEMAVNNNEKIIIEAGTGTGKTIAYLIPTLLYAIENNLRLIISTNTINLQEQLLNKDIPLLKRILNKEFRYTLVKGRGNYLCKRKLYNIDFEEFKEESDKKIIGNLQKWDDISETGDRSELKQEIPYRIWEQANCESDLCTGPKCNYYGSCYFFKARKNISESDLIIVNHHMFFADLSIRNEVGFNTEYSILPNYDVVVFDEAHNIEDTARNYFTYEISRFGFGKLVGFIHNRRITNLANAGTLTKVLHYLNTELDSSDYEKIDSLKTSLIEELNSFYEKGIEIFDKMLYPFAQEIGNSEIKRRIDKDQIKNSSAWKDITKANTEFKHLYVELAKTINKFMNIIENHELEDEDGIIFDFKKYIDRLKEYYKNFEFIVNNDSEDYVYWFSVTPNKNNIKLFATPFDVSEDLKENLLSKLNRMVFTSATLAVEGKFDYFMKSMGFDKNDKQLSKHLISSPFDYMNQMRVFIPSDTIDPNSIDFIAETEVFIDKL
;
A
#
# COMPACT_ATOMS: atom_id res chain seq x y z
N MET A 1 -4.62 41.55 14.29
CA MET A 1 -3.68 41.44 13.11
C MET A 1 -4.51 41.84 11.91
N SER A 2 -4.04 42.68 10.98
CA SER A 2 -4.88 43.04 9.84
C SER A 2 -5.04 41.81 8.93
N ILE A 3 -6.26 41.53 8.45
CA ILE A 3 -6.55 40.43 7.52
C ILE A 3 -5.62 40.45 6.29
N ARG A 4 -5.24 41.64 5.83
CA ARG A 4 -4.33 41.87 4.68
C ARG A 4 -2.90 41.37 4.90
N ASN A 5 -2.53 41.07 6.15
CA ASN A 5 -1.23 40.47 6.44
C ASN A 5 -1.24 38.92 6.24
N LEU A 6 -2.42 38.34 6.11
CA LEU A 6 -2.61 36.90 6.00
C LEU A 6 -3.29 36.47 4.68
N ILE A 7 -4.05 37.39 4.08
CA ILE A 7 -4.83 37.11 2.86
C ILE A 7 -4.62 38.25 1.86
N ALA A 8 -4.25 37.89 0.65
CA ALA A 8 -4.06 38.85 -0.45
C ALA A 8 -5.37 39.49 -0.91
N GLU A 9 -5.31 40.71 -1.46
CA GLU A 9 -6.48 41.49 -1.84
C GLU A 9 -7.37 40.76 -2.86
N ASN A 10 -6.79 40.12 -3.88
CA ASN A 10 -7.52 39.31 -4.84
C ASN A 10 -8.32 38.16 -4.20
N ALA A 11 -7.74 37.46 -3.23
CA ALA A 11 -8.42 36.39 -2.50
C ALA A 11 -9.55 36.93 -1.61
N ILE A 12 -9.34 38.10 -0.99
CA ILE A 12 -10.39 38.82 -0.25
C ILE A 12 -11.57 39.15 -1.16
N ASP A 13 -11.32 39.71 -2.34
CA ASP A 13 -12.36 40.08 -3.30
C ASP A 13 -13.13 38.86 -3.81
N ASP A 14 -12.45 37.77 -4.07
CA ASP A 14 -13.09 36.51 -4.48
C ASP A 14 -13.99 35.94 -3.38
N MET A 15 -13.55 35.94 -2.13
CA MET A 15 -14.37 35.48 -1.00
C MET A 15 -15.60 36.37 -0.80
N LYS A 16 -15.47 37.72 -0.87
CA LYS A 16 -16.61 38.66 -0.81
C LYS A 16 -17.65 38.34 -1.86
N LYS A 17 -17.20 38.11 -3.10
CA LYS A 17 -18.08 37.78 -4.23
C LYS A 17 -18.85 36.47 -4.00
N GLU A 18 -18.19 35.45 -3.48
CA GLU A 18 -18.81 34.13 -3.25
C GLU A 18 -19.76 34.14 -2.05
N ILE A 19 -19.43 34.85 -0.97
CA ILE A 19 -20.33 35.06 0.19
C ILE A 19 -21.58 35.84 -0.24
N LYS A 20 -21.42 36.89 -1.07
CA LYS A 20 -22.55 37.64 -1.62
C LYS A 20 -23.46 36.77 -2.50
N LYS A 21 -22.90 35.90 -3.32
CA LYS A 21 -23.68 34.93 -4.13
C LYS A 21 -24.45 33.93 -3.23
N ALA A 22 -23.90 33.58 -2.08
CA ALA A 22 -24.55 32.72 -1.11
C ALA A 22 -25.58 33.46 -0.23
N SER A 23 -25.85 34.75 -0.50
CA SER A 23 -26.76 35.61 0.27
C SER A 23 -26.41 35.66 1.77
N GLY A 24 -25.13 35.61 2.10
CA GLY A 24 -24.60 35.63 3.47
C GLY A 24 -24.68 34.27 4.19
N ASN A 25 -25.12 33.19 3.53
CA ASN A 25 -25.03 31.85 4.08
C ASN A 25 -23.56 31.40 4.21
N GLU A 26 -23.34 30.38 5.01
CA GLU A 26 -22.01 29.82 5.24
C GLU A 26 -21.36 29.31 3.95
N VAL A 27 -20.11 29.70 3.71
CA VAL A 27 -19.29 29.27 2.56
C VAL A 27 -17.94 28.83 3.11
N PHE A 28 -17.54 27.62 2.76
CA PHE A 28 -16.23 27.08 3.09
C PHE A 28 -15.29 27.24 1.89
N PHE A 29 -14.13 27.81 2.16
CA PHE A 29 -13.08 28.04 1.18
C PHE A 29 -11.85 27.22 1.52
N ARG A 30 -11.18 26.75 0.51
CA ARG A 30 -9.81 26.26 0.54
C ARG A 30 -8.89 27.43 0.21
N GLY A 31 -8.12 27.89 1.16
CA GLY A 31 -7.12 28.95 0.99
C GLY A 31 -5.77 28.35 0.66
N ILE A 32 -5.19 28.76 -0.47
CA ILE A 32 -3.89 28.32 -0.96
C ILE A 32 -2.86 29.40 -0.62
N PRO A 33 -1.90 29.12 0.28
CA PRO A 33 -0.90 30.09 0.66
C PRO A 33 0.25 30.19 -0.35
N SER A 34 0.87 31.38 -0.41
CA SER A 34 2.19 31.56 -0.98
C SER A 34 3.28 31.02 -0.05
N ASP A 35 4.52 31.04 -0.51
CA ASP A 35 5.71 30.69 0.27
C ASP A 35 5.85 31.47 1.58
N ASP A 36 5.38 32.73 1.58
CA ASP A 36 5.41 33.58 2.79
C ASP A 36 4.26 33.33 3.75
N GLY A 37 3.38 32.36 3.43
CA GLY A 37 2.22 31.99 4.23
C GLY A 37 1.03 32.94 4.07
N ILE A 38 1.04 33.82 3.05
CA ILE A 38 -0.08 34.69 2.69
C ILE A 38 -1.01 33.90 1.76
N ILE A 39 -2.30 33.85 2.05
CA ILE A 39 -3.28 33.19 1.19
C ILE A 39 -3.46 34.01 -0.07
N VAL A 40 -3.08 33.48 -1.22
CA VAL A 40 -3.07 34.17 -2.51
C VAL A 40 -4.19 33.72 -3.45
N GLU A 41 -4.78 32.55 -3.20
CA GLU A 41 -5.87 31.98 -3.99
C GLU A 41 -6.88 31.28 -3.08
N VAL A 42 -8.15 31.32 -3.46
CA VAL A 42 -9.23 30.68 -2.71
C VAL A 42 -10.16 29.91 -3.66
N GLU A 43 -10.55 28.72 -3.25
CA GLU A 43 -11.53 27.88 -3.93
C GLU A 43 -12.72 27.58 -3.00
N VAL A 44 -13.95 27.66 -3.52
CA VAL A 44 -15.13 27.25 -2.76
C VAL A 44 -15.20 25.72 -2.70
N ILE A 45 -15.17 25.15 -1.49
CA ILE A 45 -15.24 23.69 -1.29
C ILE A 45 -16.62 23.22 -0.80
N ALA A 46 -17.38 24.08 -0.13
CA ALA A 46 -18.73 23.76 0.32
C ALA A 46 -19.58 25.02 0.57
N ARG A 47 -20.91 24.86 0.60
CA ARG A 47 -21.89 25.91 0.93
C ARG A 47 -22.97 25.32 1.83
N GLY A 48 -23.32 26.05 2.90
CA GLY A 48 -24.38 25.64 3.85
C GLY A 48 -24.00 24.47 4.77
N ASN A 49 -24.95 24.01 5.55
CA ASN A 49 -24.76 22.97 6.60
C ASN A 49 -24.67 21.53 6.08
N GLU A 50 -24.55 21.30 4.78
CA GLU A 50 -24.72 19.97 4.16
C GLU A 50 -23.44 19.11 4.12
N THR A 51 -22.31 19.61 4.59
CA THR A 51 -21.03 18.87 4.47
C THR A 51 -20.57 18.30 5.79
N SER A 52 -20.34 16.97 5.82
CA SER A 52 -19.70 16.33 6.96
C SER A 52 -18.26 16.82 7.11
N VAL A 53 -17.76 16.86 8.35
CA VAL A 53 -16.37 17.22 8.70
C VAL A 53 -15.36 16.45 7.84
N ALA A 54 -15.57 15.14 7.67
CA ALA A 54 -14.72 14.29 6.85
C ALA A 54 -14.70 14.70 5.38
N ALA A 55 -15.83 15.12 4.81
CA ALA A 55 -15.91 15.54 3.41
C ALA A 55 -15.18 16.87 3.15
N LEU A 56 -15.15 17.79 4.11
CA LEU A 56 -14.39 19.05 4.03
C LEU A 56 -12.88 18.75 4.07
N ILE A 57 -12.43 17.98 5.06
CA ILE A 57 -11.00 17.66 5.23
C ILE A 57 -10.44 16.89 4.03
N ASN A 58 -11.22 15.99 3.42
CA ASN A 58 -10.80 15.23 2.23
C ASN A 58 -10.55 16.08 0.98
N ARG A 59 -11.09 17.31 0.93
CA ARG A 59 -10.87 18.27 -0.16
C ARG A 59 -9.65 19.18 0.07
N MET A 60 -9.04 19.10 1.24
CA MET A 60 -7.91 19.95 1.63
C MET A 60 -6.60 19.24 1.39
N LYS A 61 -5.60 20.00 0.97
CA LYS A 61 -4.21 19.56 0.94
C LYS A 61 -3.48 20.02 2.21
N LYS A 62 -2.40 19.32 2.52
CA LYS A 62 -1.55 19.67 3.65
C LYS A 62 -0.90 21.05 3.43
N GLY A 63 -0.91 21.90 4.46
CA GLY A 63 -0.34 23.25 4.37
C GLY A 63 -1.27 24.30 3.75
N GLU A 64 -2.54 23.98 3.53
CA GLU A 64 -3.59 24.91 3.09
C GLU A 64 -4.41 25.40 4.29
N VAL A 65 -5.34 26.30 4.05
CA VAL A 65 -6.16 26.90 5.11
C VAL A 65 -7.64 26.68 4.83
N ILE A 66 -8.37 26.11 5.78
CA ILE A 66 -9.83 26.13 5.76
C ILE A 66 -10.28 27.51 6.20
N ILE A 67 -11.06 28.20 5.37
CA ILE A 67 -11.62 29.51 5.69
C ILE A 67 -13.13 29.42 5.52
N HIS A 68 -13.90 29.94 6.49
CA HIS A 68 -15.35 30.01 6.35
C HIS A 68 -15.90 31.27 7.01
N ASN A 69 -17.07 31.70 6.58
CA ASN A 69 -17.84 32.74 7.25
C ASN A 69 -19.01 32.14 8.02
N HIS A 70 -19.41 32.78 9.10
CA HIS A 70 -20.68 32.48 9.78
C HIS A 70 -21.79 33.34 9.19
N PRO A 71 -23.04 32.82 8.99
CA PRO A 71 -24.17 33.60 8.52
C PRO A 71 -24.46 34.81 9.41
N SER A 72 -24.22 34.67 10.72
CA SER A 72 -24.35 35.77 11.70
C SER A 72 -23.29 36.86 11.56
N GLY A 73 -22.21 36.63 10.83
CA GLY A 73 -21.04 37.49 10.75
C GLY A 73 -20.13 37.49 11.98
N PHE A 74 -20.45 36.69 13.02
CA PHE A 74 -19.62 36.59 14.23
C PHE A 74 -18.41 35.69 14.00
N LEU A 75 -17.27 36.09 14.57
CA LEU A 75 -16.00 35.37 14.44
C LEU A 75 -15.77 34.30 15.52
N VAL A 76 -16.75 34.07 16.41
CA VAL A 76 -16.62 33.10 17.51
C VAL A 76 -16.77 31.66 16.96
N PRO A 77 -15.77 30.79 17.16
CA PRO A 77 -15.84 29.43 16.68
C PRO A 77 -16.92 28.61 17.41
N SER A 78 -17.64 27.78 16.65
CA SER A 78 -18.54 26.77 17.20
C SER A 78 -17.75 25.54 17.68
N GLN A 79 -18.39 24.62 18.42
CA GLN A 79 -17.75 23.35 18.79
C GLN A 79 -17.33 22.52 17.57
N ASN A 80 -18.13 22.56 16.50
CA ASN A 80 -17.81 21.88 15.24
C ASN A 80 -16.57 22.49 14.58
N ASP A 81 -16.44 23.82 14.58
CA ASP A 81 -15.26 24.50 14.03
C ASP A 81 -14.00 24.12 14.79
N ILE A 82 -14.08 24.05 16.12
CA ILE A 82 -12.95 23.62 16.95
C ILE A 82 -12.56 22.17 16.65
N GLN A 83 -13.54 21.29 16.49
CA GLN A 83 -13.30 19.88 16.17
C GLN A 83 -12.67 19.71 14.77
N ILE A 84 -13.24 20.36 13.74
CA ILE A 84 -12.68 20.35 12.37
C ILE A 84 -11.26 20.91 12.38
N SER A 85 -11.08 22.05 13.03
CA SER A 85 -9.80 22.75 13.09
C SER A 85 -8.74 21.96 13.86
N GLY A 86 -9.12 21.22 14.92
CA GLY A 86 -8.21 20.33 15.65
C GLY A 86 -7.68 19.21 14.76
N VAL A 87 -8.56 18.46 14.11
CA VAL A 87 -8.19 17.35 13.22
C VAL A 87 -7.35 17.84 12.03
N TYR A 88 -7.73 18.95 11.40
CA TYR A 88 -7.01 19.47 10.24
C TYR A 88 -5.69 20.15 10.65
N GLY A 89 -5.68 20.84 11.81
CA GLY A 89 -4.48 21.49 12.36
C GLY A 89 -3.37 20.50 12.73
N GLU A 90 -3.71 19.32 13.27
CA GLU A 90 -2.77 18.24 13.50
C GLU A 90 -2.10 17.76 12.21
N SER A 91 -2.81 17.86 11.08
CA SER A 91 -2.26 17.57 9.76
C SER A 91 -1.40 18.71 9.18
N GLY A 92 -1.21 19.82 9.89
CA GLY A 92 -0.40 20.97 9.47
C GLY A 92 -1.16 22.02 8.65
N GLY A 93 -2.50 21.95 8.62
CA GLY A 93 -3.35 22.96 7.98
C GLY A 93 -3.71 24.13 8.91
N GLY A 94 -4.08 25.27 8.32
CA GLY A 94 -4.64 26.40 9.05
C GLY A 94 -6.16 26.39 9.06
N SER A 95 -6.79 27.09 10.02
CA SER A 95 -8.24 27.25 10.06
C SER A 95 -8.63 28.66 10.52
N TYR A 96 -9.38 29.39 9.69
CA TYR A 96 -9.75 30.77 9.90
C TYR A 96 -11.26 30.97 9.74
N ILE A 97 -11.85 31.82 10.61
CA ILE A 97 -13.21 32.31 10.44
C ILE A 97 -13.13 33.75 9.99
N ILE A 98 -13.90 34.11 8.99
CA ILE A 98 -14.02 35.49 8.46
C ILE A 98 -15.44 36.02 8.68
N ASN A 99 -15.58 37.35 8.79
CA ASN A 99 -16.88 37.97 8.74
C ASN A 99 -17.38 38.07 7.27
N ASN A 100 -18.66 38.41 7.09
CA ASN A 100 -19.29 38.47 5.77
C ASN A 100 -18.70 39.52 4.84
N ASP A 101 -18.12 40.60 5.40
CA ASP A 101 -17.46 41.68 4.66
C ASP A 101 -15.98 41.39 4.35
N VAL A 102 -15.44 40.28 4.87
CA VAL A 102 -14.04 39.85 4.72
C VAL A 102 -13.06 40.98 5.04
N ASP A 103 -13.30 41.68 6.13
CA ASP A 103 -12.44 42.75 6.64
C ASP A 103 -11.87 42.44 8.04
N ASP A 104 -12.38 41.39 8.68
CA ASP A 104 -11.88 40.86 9.95
C ASP A 104 -11.87 39.33 9.98
N LEU A 105 -10.97 38.72 10.75
CA LEU A 105 -10.82 37.27 10.86
C LEU A 105 -10.45 36.82 12.30
N TYR A 106 -10.84 35.59 12.60
CA TYR A 106 -10.38 34.85 13.76
C TYR A 106 -9.58 33.64 13.36
N ILE A 107 -8.40 33.44 13.96
CA ILE A 107 -7.54 32.30 13.69
C ILE A 107 -7.83 31.24 14.74
N ILE A 108 -8.39 30.10 14.33
CA ILE A 108 -8.57 28.93 15.22
C ILE A 108 -7.24 28.17 15.31
N VAL A 109 -6.66 27.85 14.16
CA VAL A 109 -5.34 27.22 14.04
C VAL A 109 -4.50 28.02 13.04
N PRO A 110 -3.35 28.56 13.44
CA PRO A 110 -2.47 29.30 12.54
C PRO A 110 -1.83 28.36 11.51
N LEU A 111 -1.69 28.84 10.27
CA LEU A 111 -0.90 28.13 9.27
C LEU A 111 0.56 28.05 9.74
N LYS A 112 1.13 26.85 9.74
CA LYS A 112 2.52 26.64 10.12
C LYS A 112 3.44 27.15 9.01
N LYS A 113 4.25 28.17 9.31
CA LYS A 113 5.26 28.64 8.36
C LYS A 113 6.37 27.61 8.24
N MET A 114 6.68 27.20 7.00
CA MET A 114 7.74 26.26 6.73
C MET A 114 9.09 26.98 6.58
N ASN A 115 10.13 26.39 7.17
CA ASN A 115 11.49 26.85 7.02
C ASN A 115 12.07 26.37 5.70
N LYS A 116 12.64 27.26 4.93
CA LYS A 116 13.42 26.88 3.73
C LYS A 116 14.79 26.35 4.15
N ILE A 117 15.25 25.36 3.43
CA ILE A 117 16.59 24.78 3.63
C ILE A 117 17.58 25.32 2.60
N ASP A 118 18.87 25.24 2.91
CA ASP A 118 20.00 25.48 2.01
C ASP A 118 20.98 24.31 2.09
N ILE A 119 21.28 23.67 0.94
CA ILE A 119 22.18 22.52 0.85
C ILE A 119 23.61 22.89 0.49
N ASN A 120 23.92 24.17 0.29
CA ASN A 120 25.24 24.60 -0.19
C ASN A 120 26.40 24.20 0.76
N GLU A 121 26.12 24.08 2.07
CA GLU A 121 27.12 23.64 3.04
C GLU A 121 27.49 22.15 2.92
N TYR A 122 26.67 21.34 2.27
CA TYR A 122 26.85 19.87 2.17
C TYR A 122 27.67 19.47 0.94
N PHE A 123 27.57 20.21 -0.15
CA PHE A 123 28.15 19.86 -1.45
C PHE A 123 29.34 20.77 -1.82
N GLY A 124 30.16 20.32 -2.78
CA GLY A 124 31.31 21.06 -3.30
C GLY A 124 32.65 20.74 -2.60
N GLU A 125 33.67 21.45 -3.01
CA GLU A 125 35.06 21.21 -2.55
C GLU A 125 35.25 21.39 -1.04
N LYS A 126 34.53 22.30 -0.43
CA LYS A 126 34.54 22.57 1.02
C LYS A 126 33.33 21.99 1.73
N GLY A 127 32.50 21.19 1.03
CA GLY A 127 31.28 20.65 1.57
C GLY A 127 31.47 19.58 2.64
N LEU A 128 30.47 19.46 3.53
CA LEU A 128 30.52 18.51 4.64
C LEU A 128 30.64 17.06 4.16
N ILE A 129 30.07 16.71 2.99
CA ILE A 129 30.18 15.36 2.43
C ILE A 129 31.63 15.01 2.17
N LYS A 130 32.36 15.88 1.47
CA LYS A 130 33.79 15.67 1.17
C LYS A 130 34.66 15.60 2.43
N SER A 131 34.34 16.39 3.44
CA SER A 131 35.05 16.38 4.72
C SER A 131 34.87 15.09 5.53
N LYS A 132 33.76 14.33 5.30
CA LYS A 132 33.40 13.11 6.05
C LYS A 132 33.69 11.83 5.28
N ILE A 133 33.91 11.91 3.96
CA ILE A 133 34.16 10.76 3.07
C ILE A 133 35.52 10.99 2.39
N GLU A 134 36.57 10.26 2.80
CA GLU A 134 37.94 10.42 2.32
C GLU A 134 38.12 10.35 0.80
N LYS A 135 37.33 9.55 0.12
CA LYS A 135 37.38 9.32 -1.35
C LYS A 135 36.13 9.81 -2.08
N PHE A 136 35.46 10.86 -1.56
CA PHE A 136 34.30 11.40 -2.21
C PHE A 136 34.68 12.14 -3.51
N GLU A 137 34.12 11.65 -4.61
CA GLU A 137 34.24 12.29 -5.91
C GLU A 137 33.08 13.28 -6.06
N ILE A 138 33.40 14.54 -6.29
CA ILE A 138 32.41 15.59 -6.53
C ILE A 138 31.90 15.41 -7.94
N ARG A 139 30.56 15.36 -8.08
CA ARG A 139 29.86 15.23 -9.35
C ARG A 139 28.89 16.37 -9.47
N ASP A 140 29.06 17.16 -10.52
CA ASP A 140 28.19 18.30 -10.81
C ASP A 140 26.73 17.87 -11.00
N GLU A 141 26.52 16.68 -11.58
CA GLU A 141 25.20 16.07 -11.77
C GLU A 141 24.49 15.80 -10.44
N GLN A 142 25.23 15.33 -9.43
CA GLN A 142 24.70 15.11 -8.10
C GLN A 142 24.27 16.43 -7.44
N LEU A 143 25.09 17.47 -7.56
CA LEU A 143 24.76 18.81 -7.05
C LEU A 143 23.55 19.41 -7.77
N LYS A 144 23.47 19.29 -9.11
CA LYS A 144 22.32 19.75 -9.90
C LYS A 144 21.03 19.07 -9.45
N MET A 145 21.06 17.74 -9.26
CA MET A 145 19.93 16.97 -8.76
C MET A 145 19.50 17.44 -7.38
N SER A 146 20.44 17.57 -6.45
CA SER A 146 20.17 18.00 -5.07
C SER A 146 19.55 19.39 -5.01
N LYS A 147 20.08 20.35 -5.81
CA LYS A 147 19.53 21.72 -5.91
C LYS A 147 18.14 21.77 -6.49
N ALA A 148 17.86 20.96 -7.52
CA ALA A 148 16.52 20.87 -8.09
C ALA A 148 15.52 20.36 -7.05
N ILE A 149 15.89 19.36 -6.25
CA ILE A 149 15.04 18.83 -5.18
C ILE A 149 14.89 19.83 -4.03
N GLU A 150 15.96 20.51 -3.62
CA GLU A 150 15.90 21.60 -2.64
C GLU A 150 14.88 22.65 -3.04
N MET A 151 14.92 23.12 -4.29
CA MET A 151 13.95 24.08 -4.80
C MET A 151 12.52 23.54 -4.75
N ALA A 152 12.31 22.30 -5.18
CA ALA A 152 10.98 21.69 -5.20
C ALA A 152 10.39 21.53 -3.80
N VAL A 153 11.15 21.03 -2.80
CA VAL A 153 10.64 20.89 -1.43
C VAL A 153 10.40 22.23 -0.76
N ASN A 154 11.27 23.23 -1.02
CA ASN A 154 11.10 24.60 -0.52
C ASN A 154 9.87 25.29 -1.09
N ASN A 155 9.52 25.03 -2.37
CA ASN A 155 8.40 25.64 -3.07
C ASN A 155 7.11 24.84 -3.01
N ASN A 156 7.08 23.72 -2.26
CA ASN A 156 5.92 22.83 -2.18
C ASN A 156 5.51 22.25 -3.55
N GLU A 157 6.48 21.76 -4.30
CA GLU A 157 6.30 21.25 -5.66
C GLU A 157 6.57 19.76 -5.76
N LYS A 158 5.99 19.14 -6.79
CA LYS A 158 6.36 17.82 -7.29
C LYS A 158 7.54 17.95 -8.24
N ILE A 159 8.40 16.96 -8.27
CA ILE A 159 9.55 16.95 -9.19
C ILE A 159 9.75 15.58 -9.82
N ILE A 160 9.95 15.56 -11.14
CA ILE A 160 10.34 14.38 -11.90
C ILE A 160 11.79 14.56 -12.34
N ILE A 161 12.65 13.62 -11.96
CA ILE A 161 14.08 13.65 -12.29
C ILE A 161 14.49 12.34 -12.92
N GLU A 162 14.94 12.39 -14.17
CA GLU A 162 15.78 11.34 -14.71
C GLU A 162 17.23 11.69 -14.41
N ALA A 163 17.92 10.79 -13.71
CA ALA A 163 19.34 10.94 -13.43
C ALA A 163 20.10 9.66 -13.81
N GLY A 164 21.04 9.78 -14.73
CA GLY A 164 21.80 8.66 -15.25
C GLY A 164 22.54 7.86 -14.15
N THR A 165 22.96 6.65 -14.49
CA THR A 165 23.76 5.82 -13.57
C THR A 165 25.04 6.53 -13.18
N GLY A 166 25.50 6.32 -11.94
CA GLY A 166 26.72 6.97 -11.43
C GLY A 166 26.52 8.38 -10.86
N THR A 167 25.37 9.02 -11.01
CA THR A 167 25.08 10.35 -10.44
C THR A 167 25.13 10.38 -8.92
N GLY A 168 24.91 9.25 -8.23
CA GLY A 168 24.78 9.22 -6.77
C GLY A 168 23.41 9.69 -6.31
N LYS A 169 22.37 9.27 -7.01
CA LYS A 169 20.96 9.64 -6.79
C LYS A 169 20.55 9.60 -5.33
N THR A 170 20.92 8.53 -4.61
CA THR A 170 20.50 8.31 -3.22
C THR A 170 20.87 9.48 -2.31
N ILE A 171 22.13 9.89 -2.32
CA ILE A 171 22.61 11.02 -1.53
C ILE A 171 21.98 12.33 -2.04
N ALA A 172 21.81 12.46 -3.35
CA ALA A 172 21.26 13.65 -3.98
C ALA A 172 19.81 13.93 -3.58
N TYR A 173 18.98 12.91 -3.39
CA TYR A 173 17.62 13.14 -2.91
C TYR A 173 17.50 13.10 -1.38
N LEU A 174 18.29 12.28 -0.69
CA LEU A 174 18.18 12.13 0.76
C LEU A 174 18.53 13.42 1.52
N ILE A 175 19.59 14.11 1.13
CA ILE A 175 20.04 15.31 1.87
C ILE A 175 18.95 16.39 1.85
N PRO A 176 18.47 16.90 0.72
CA PRO A 176 17.48 17.97 0.72
C PRO A 176 16.13 17.54 1.34
N THR A 177 15.64 16.35 1.05
CA THR A 177 14.35 15.91 1.56
C THR A 177 14.36 15.65 3.07
N LEU A 178 15.44 15.04 3.58
CA LEU A 178 15.57 14.76 5.01
C LEU A 178 15.83 16.04 5.81
N LEU A 179 16.69 16.94 5.31
CA LEU A 179 16.90 18.25 5.95
C LEU A 179 15.57 19.02 6.04
N TYR A 180 14.83 19.09 4.95
CA TYR A 180 13.53 19.76 4.93
C TYR A 180 12.57 19.15 5.94
N ALA A 181 12.52 17.84 6.02
CA ALA A 181 11.65 17.13 6.97
C ALA A 181 12.07 17.43 8.42
N ILE A 182 13.35 17.37 8.77
CA ILE A 182 13.85 17.63 10.11
C ILE A 182 13.61 19.10 10.52
N GLU A 183 13.96 20.08 9.67
CA GLU A 183 13.81 21.52 9.97
C GLU A 183 12.35 21.94 10.18
N ASN A 184 11.43 21.19 9.60
CA ASN A 184 10.01 21.49 9.66
C ASN A 184 9.22 20.54 10.59
N ASN A 185 9.88 19.59 11.22
CA ASN A 185 9.25 18.54 12.03
C ASN A 185 8.16 17.80 11.21
N LEU A 186 8.55 17.35 10.03
CA LEU A 186 7.73 16.62 9.07
C LEU A 186 8.23 15.18 8.94
N ARG A 187 7.45 14.32 8.32
CA ARG A 187 7.81 12.92 8.08
C ARG A 187 8.11 12.67 6.62
N LEU A 188 9.26 12.05 6.37
CA LEU A 188 9.73 11.63 5.05
C LEU A 188 9.48 10.14 4.82
N ILE A 189 8.84 9.80 3.70
CA ILE A 189 8.76 8.43 3.19
C ILE A 189 9.72 8.27 2.01
N ILE A 190 10.50 7.18 2.03
CA ILE A 190 11.23 6.73 0.85
C ILE A 190 10.61 5.41 0.41
N SER A 191 10.03 5.43 -0.77
CA SER A 191 9.48 4.27 -1.43
C SER A 191 10.44 3.80 -2.51
N THR A 192 10.88 2.55 -2.46
CA THR A 192 11.81 1.94 -3.43
C THR A 192 11.28 0.60 -3.94
N ASN A 193 11.84 0.08 -5.01
CA ASN A 193 11.26 -1.11 -5.65
C ASN A 193 11.65 -2.43 -4.96
N THR A 194 12.90 -2.59 -4.52
CA THR A 194 13.44 -3.90 -4.10
C THR A 194 13.91 -3.92 -2.65
N ILE A 195 13.90 -5.13 -2.05
CA ILE A 195 14.43 -5.36 -0.70
C ILE A 195 15.91 -5.00 -0.61
N ASN A 196 16.69 -5.32 -1.65
CA ASN A 196 18.12 -5.02 -1.67
C ASN A 196 18.39 -3.52 -1.59
N LEU A 197 17.61 -2.69 -2.28
CA LEU A 197 17.71 -1.23 -2.18
C LEU A 197 17.31 -0.72 -0.80
N GLN A 198 16.31 -1.32 -0.17
CA GLN A 198 15.94 -1.00 1.20
C GLN A 198 17.07 -1.31 2.19
N GLU A 199 17.71 -2.47 2.04
CA GLU A 199 18.86 -2.86 2.88
C GLU A 199 20.08 -1.97 2.65
N GLN A 200 20.34 -1.56 1.41
CA GLN A 200 21.39 -0.60 1.11
C GLN A 200 21.12 0.74 1.81
N LEU A 201 19.90 1.28 1.70
CA LEU A 201 19.52 2.51 2.40
C LEU A 201 19.74 2.37 3.91
N LEU A 202 19.25 1.29 4.50
CA LEU A 202 19.30 1.05 5.95
C LEU A 202 20.73 0.90 6.48
N ASN A 203 21.55 0.08 5.80
CA ASN A 203 22.83 -0.37 6.31
C ASN A 203 24.01 0.51 5.86
N LYS A 204 23.87 1.27 4.78
CA LYS A 204 24.95 2.06 4.18
C LYS A 204 24.63 3.56 4.13
N ASP A 205 23.54 3.93 3.47
CA ASP A 205 23.28 5.33 3.11
C ASP A 205 22.83 6.16 4.32
N ILE A 206 21.92 5.66 5.14
CA ILE A 206 21.43 6.37 6.33
C ILE A 206 22.50 6.50 7.42
N PRO A 207 23.29 5.47 7.77
CA PRO A 207 24.42 5.65 8.69
C PRO A 207 25.45 6.68 8.22
N LEU A 208 25.67 6.75 6.89
CA LEU A 208 26.50 7.77 6.29
C LEU A 208 25.90 9.17 6.47
N LEU A 209 24.59 9.31 6.19
CA LEU A 209 23.87 10.58 6.37
C LEU A 209 23.89 11.09 7.80
N LYS A 210 23.72 10.24 8.80
CA LYS A 210 23.83 10.62 10.22
C LYS A 210 25.18 11.28 10.52
N ARG A 211 26.26 10.73 9.95
CA ARG A 211 27.62 11.31 10.10
C ARG A 211 27.78 12.64 9.36
N ILE A 212 27.13 12.80 8.20
CA ILE A 212 27.23 14.01 7.37
C ILE A 212 26.40 15.13 7.98
N LEU A 213 25.14 14.88 8.28
CA LEU A 213 24.17 15.89 8.72
C LEU A 213 24.42 16.36 10.16
N ASN A 214 25.06 15.53 10.99
CA ASN A 214 25.24 15.76 12.42
C ASN A 214 23.94 16.20 13.13
N LYS A 215 22.81 15.61 12.70
CA LYS A 215 21.47 15.82 13.25
C LYS A 215 20.91 14.50 13.72
N GLU A 216 20.22 14.53 14.85
CA GLU A 216 19.50 13.36 15.34
C GLU A 216 18.16 13.23 14.59
N PHE A 217 17.88 12.03 14.11
CA PHE A 217 16.61 11.63 13.53
C PHE A 217 16.40 10.12 13.70
N ARG A 218 15.14 9.73 13.82
CA ARG A 218 14.75 8.32 13.91
C ARG A 218 14.35 7.81 12.53
N TYR A 219 14.72 6.59 12.24
CA TYR A 219 14.38 5.97 10.97
C TYR A 219 13.99 4.52 11.16
N THR A 220 13.11 4.02 10.28
CA THR A 220 12.68 2.64 10.32
C THR A 220 12.39 2.10 8.91
N LEU A 221 12.61 0.79 8.77
CA LEU A 221 12.18 0.03 7.60
C LEU A 221 10.84 -0.63 7.91
N VAL A 222 9.82 -0.34 7.10
CA VAL A 222 8.51 -0.95 7.22
C VAL A 222 8.45 -2.20 6.38
N LYS A 223 8.18 -3.32 7.04
CA LYS A 223 7.94 -4.61 6.40
C LYS A 223 6.46 -4.98 6.47
N GLY A 224 6.00 -5.74 5.49
CA GLY A 224 4.65 -6.30 5.51
C GLY A 224 4.39 -7.14 6.76
N ARG A 225 3.16 -7.11 7.25
CA ARG A 225 2.72 -7.78 8.47
C ARG A 225 3.10 -9.28 8.48
N GLY A 226 2.99 -9.97 7.34
CA GLY A 226 3.36 -11.37 7.18
C GLY A 226 4.86 -11.70 7.39
N ASN A 227 5.73 -10.68 7.55
CA ASN A 227 7.12 -10.90 7.94
C ASN A 227 7.32 -11.08 9.45
N TYR A 228 6.30 -10.79 10.25
CA TYR A 228 6.38 -10.88 11.70
C TYR A 228 5.71 -12.14 12.24
N LEU A 229 6.32 -12.75 13.24
CA LEU A 229 5.76 -13.86 13.98
C LEU A 229 4.52 -13.40 14.77
N CYS A 230 3.46 -14.19 14.72
CA CYS A 230 2.28 -14.03 15.56
C CYS A 230 2.31 -15.04 16.71
N LYS A 231 2.53 -14.58 17.94
CA LYS A 231 2.57 -15.45 19.11
C LYS A 231 1.25 -16.21 19.29
N ARG A 232 0.10 -15.56 19.12
CA ARG A 232 -1.21 -16.22 19.21
C ARG A 232 -1.32 -17.40 18.24
N LYS A 233 -0.95 -17.21 16.97
CA LYS A 233 -0.97 -18.29 15.98
C LYS A 233 0.05 -19.38 16.33
N LEU A 234 1.29 -19.02 16.66
CA LEU A 234 2.36 -19.96 16.96
C LEU A 234 2.02 -20.90 18.12
N TYR A 235 1.48 -20.34 19.21
CA TYR A 235 1.16 -21.14 20.41
C TYR A 235 -0.18 -21.87 20.32
N ASN A 236 -1.04 -21.50 19.35
CA ASN A 236 -2.26 -22.22 19.03
C ASN A 236 -2.07 -23.27 17.91
N ILE A 237 -0.83 -23.47 17.41
CA ILE A 237 -0.53 -24.55 16.48
C ILE A 237 -0.63 -25.89 17.22
N ASP A 238 -1.48 -26.78 16.71
CA ASP A 238 -1.50 -28.15 17.16
C ASP A 238 -0.41 -28.97 16.45
N PHE A 239 0.54 -29.49 17.21
CA PHE A 239 1.63 -30.34 16.69
C PHE A 239 1.13 -31.60 15.99
N GLU A 240 -0.04 -32.12 16.37
CA GLU A 240 -0.66 -33.29 15.74
C GLU A 240 -1.08 -33.01 14.28
N GLU A 241 -1.18 -31.71 13.90
CA GLU A 241 -1.48 -31.30 12.53
C GLU A 241 -0.40 -31.70 11.53
N PHE A 242 0.81 -31.87 11.99
CA PHE A 242 1.95 -32.09 11.10
C PHE A 242 2.33 -33.58 11.11
N LYS A 243 2.23 -34.21 9.94
CA LYS A 243 2.56 -35.62 9.73
C LYS A 243 4.06 -35.86 9.76
N GLU A 244 4.86 -34.88 9.35
CA GLU A 244 6.30 -34.98 9.25
C GLU A 244 6.97 -34.50 10.55
N GLU A 245 7.80 -35.31 11.15
CA GLU A 245 8.60 -34.93 12.32
C GLU A 245 9.55 -33.77 12.06
N SER A 246 9.97 -33.57 10.79
CA SER A 246 10.71 -32.39 10.34
C SER A 246 9.95 -31.10 10.56
N ASP A 247 8.64 -31.09 10.29
CA ASP A 247 7.77 -29.91 10.44
C ASP A 247 7.54 -29.58 11.90
N LYS A 248 7.26 -30.59 12.72
CA LYS A 248 7.15 -30.44 14.20
C LYS A 248 8.41 -29.84 14.79
N LYS A 249 9.59 -30.32 14.32
CA LYS A 249 10.89 -29.78 14.75
C LYS A 249 11.06 -28.31 14.35
N ILE A 250 10.61 -27.93 13.16
CA ILE A 250 10.67 -26.51 12.69
C ILE A 250 9.80 -25.63 13.59
N ILE A 251 8.57 -26.06 13.92
CA ILE A 251 7.67 -25.31 14.80
C ILE A 251 8.26 -25.19 16.20
N GLY A 252 8.82 -26.27 16.77
CA GLY A 252 9.52 -26.21 18.06
C GLY A 252 10.74 -25.28 18.04
N ASN A 253 11.44 -25.16 16.89
CA ASN A 253 12.53 -24.21 16.72
C ASN A 253 12.00 -22.76 16.64
N LEU A 254 10.83 -22.53 16.03
CA LEU A 254 10.19 -21.20 16.02
C LEU A 254 9.77 -20.77 17.43
N GLN A 255 9.27 -21.68 18.26
CA GLN A 255 8.95 -21.38 19.67
C GLN A 255 10.21 -21.00 20.46
N LYS A 256 11.32 -21.74 20.30
CA LYS A 256 12.61 -21.39 20.91
C LYS A 256 13.17 -20.08 20.40
N TRP A 257 12.96 -19.78 19.12
CA TRP A 257 13.37 -18.50 18.52
C TRP A 257 12.55 -17.33 19.07
N ASP A 258 11.24 -17.52 19.32
CA ASP A 258 10.38 -16.52 19.96
C ASP A 258 10.93 -16.07 21.34
N ASP A 259 11.56 -17.00 22.11
CA ASP A 259 12.15 -16.69 23.41
C ASP A 259 13.37 -15.76 23.34
N ILE A 260 14.08 -15.73 22.19
CA ILE A 260 15.33 -14.99 22.02
C ILE A 260 15.23 -13.83 21.01
N SER A 261 14.20 -13.81 20.18
CA SER A 261 14.03 -12.74 19.17
C SER A 261 13.53 -11.46 19.83
N GLU A 262 14.12 -10.33 19.42
CA GLU A 262 13.68 -9.00 19.84
C GLU A 262 12.61 -8.43 18.91
N THR A 263 12.66 -8.78 17.63
CA THR A 263 11.80 -8.18 16.58
C THR A 263 10.75 -9.13 16.02
N GLY A 264 10.94 -10.45 16.14
CA GLY A 264 10.08 -11.46 15.53
C GLY A 264 10.04 -11.41 13.99
N ASP A 265 11.02 -10.77 13.38
CA ASP A 265 11.12 -10.61 11.93
C ASP A 265 11.72 -11.88 11.30
N ARG A 266 11.03 -12.44 10.31
CA ARG A 266 11.48 -13.64 9.58
C ARG A 266 12.91 -13.53 9.05
N SER A 267 13.38 -12.34 8.71
CA SER A 267 14.74 -12.14 8.18
C SER A 267 15.85 -12.41 9.21
N GLU A 268 15.54 -12.47 10.51
CA GLU A 268 16.49 -12.86 11.56
C GLU A 268 16.74 -14.38 11.62
N LEU A 269 15.89 -15.17 10.97
CA LEU A 269 16.00 -16.61 10.97
C LEU A 269 17.19 -17.05 10.12
N LYS A 270 18.14 -17.73 10.74
CA LYS A 270 19.33 -18.29 10.06
C LYS A 270 19.00 -19.48 9.16
N GLN A 271 17.88 -20.15 9.43
CA GLN A 271 17.40 -21.30 8.69
C GLN A 271 16.20 -20.89 7.82
N GLU A 272 16.17 -21.34 6.58
CA GLU A 272 15.03 -21.12 5.71
C GLU A 272 13.84 -21.95 6.21
N ILE A 273 12.74 -21.25 6.52
CA ILE A 273 11.48 -21.86 6.95
C ILE A 273 10.58 -22.01 5.72
N PRO A 274 10.09 -23.24 5.41
CA PRO A 274 9.12 -23.42 4.34
C PRO A 274 7.91 -22.51 4.53
N TYR A 275 7.48 -21.86 3.43
CA TYR A 275 6.40 -20.89 3.51
C TYR A 275 5.11 -21.48 4.09
N ARG A 276 4.79 -22.74 3.80
CA ARG A 276 3.63 -23.46 4.34
C ARG A 276 3.60 -23.57 5.87
N ILE A 277 4.77 -23.54 6.54
CA ILE A 277 4.87 -23.52 8.00
C ILE A 277 4.83 -22.08 8.49
N TRP A 278 5.57 -21.18 7.83
CA TRP A 278 5.60 -19.78 8.22
C TRP A 278 4.20 -19.13 8.18
N GLU A 279 3.37 -19.43 7.20
CA GLU A 279 2.02 -18.88 7.11
C GLU A 279 1.08 -19.35 8.24
N GLN A 280 1.39 -20.46 8.91
CA GLN A 280 0.65 -20.88 10.11
C GLN A 280 1.03 -20.06 11.36
N ALA A 281 2.20 -19.44 11.35
CA ALA A 281 2.74 -18.71 12.50
C ALA A 281 2.87 -17.20 12.25
N ASN A 282 2.72 -16.72 11.01
CA ASN A 282 2.89 -15.31 10.69
C ASN A 282 1.69 -14.45 11.10
N CYS A 283 1.92 -13.14 11.21
CA CYS A 283 0.88 -12.17 11.51
C CYS A 283 0.04 -11.86 10.26
N GLU A 284 -1.28 -11.98 10.34
CA GLU A 284 -2.23 -11.62 9.29
C GLU A 284 -3.14 -10.47 9.75
N SER A 285 -3.56 -9.63 8.80
CA SER A 285 -4.29 -8.39 9.11
C SER A 285 -5.67 -8.67 9.67
N ASP A 286 -6.42 -9.47 8.98
CA ASP A 286 -7.82 -9.78 9.23
C ASP A 286 -8.03 -10.83 10.33
N LEU A 287 -7.01 -11.64 10.61
CA LEU A 287 -7.00 -12.58 11.74
C LEU A 287 -6.42 -11.98 13.03
N CYS A 288 -6.11 -10.69 13.07
CA CYS A 288 -5.53 -10.06 14.24
C CYS A 288 -6.61 -9.44 15.13
N THR A 289 -6.74 -9.90 16.37
CA THR A 289 -7.68 -9.38 17.35
C THR A 289 -7.25 -8.03 17.99
N GLY A 290 -6.06 -7.52 17.61
CA GLY A 290 -5.56 -6.23 18.05
C GLY A 290 -5.39 -6.14 19.58
N PRO A 291 -5.88 -5.06 20.23
CA PRO A 291 -5.75 -4.86 21.68
C PRO A 291 -6.42 -5.94 22.54
N LYS A 292 -7.34 -6.72 21.97
CA LYS A 292 -8.00 -7.84 22.65
C LYS A 292 -7.14 -9.12 22.69
N CYS A 293 -5.99 -9.13 22.00
CA CYS A 293 -5.11 -10.29 21.94
C CYS A 293 -4.35 -10.46 23.30
N ASN A 294 -4.33 -11.66 23.86
CA ASN A 294 -3.58 -11.97 25.08
C ASN A 294 -2.09 -11.68 24.96
N TYR A 295 -1.54 -11.70 23.74
CA TYR A 295 -0.14 -11.39 23.43
C TYR A 295 0.09 -9.95 23.00
N TYR A 296 -0.89 -9.03 23.12
CA TYR A 296 -0.77 -7.66 22.59
C TYR A 296 0.45 -6.91 23.14
N GLY A 297 0.70 -6.99 24.44
CA GLY A 297 1.83 -6.31 25.10
C GLY A 297 3.22 -6.81 24.67
N SER A 298 3.32 -8.06 24.16
CA SER A 298 4.56 -8.67 23.66
C SER A 298 4.58 -8.85 22.15
N CYS A 299 3.58 -8.31 21.43
CA CYS A 299 3.40 -8.49 19.99
C CYS A 299 4.48 -7.76 19.20
N TYR A 300 5.23 -8.49 18.38
CA TYR A 300 6.29 -7.96 17.54
C TYR A 300 5.78 -6.94 16.52
N PHE A 301 4.64 -7.23 15.89
CA PHE A 301 4.05 -6.32 14.92
C PHE A 301 3.64 -4.98 15.56
N PHE A 302 3.02 -4.97 16.73
CA PHE A 302 2.64 -3.72 17.39
C PHE A 302 3.85 -2.96 17.94
N LYS A 303 4.92 -3.65 18.38
CA LYS A 303 6.20 -3.01 18.70
C LYS A 303 6.79 -2.31 17.46
N ALA A 304 6.82 -3.00 16.31
CA ALA A 304 7.28 -2.41 15.05
C ALA A 304 6.44 -1.19 14.66
N ARG A 305 5.10 -1.25 14.81
CA ARG A 305 4.18 -0.13 14.53
C ARG A 305 4.47 1.09 15.41
N LYS A 306 4.76 0.89 16.69
CA LYS A 306 5.16 1.97 17.59
C LYS A 306 6.44 2.65 17.10
N ASN A 307 7.46 1.88 16.72
CA ASN A 307 8.70 2.44 16.18
C ASN A 307 8.46 3.26 14.90
N ILE A 308 7.55 2.79 14.02
CA ILE A 308 7.17 3.51 12.80
C ILE A 308 6.54 4.86 13.14
N SER A 309 5.63 4.91 14.12
CA SER A 309 4.95 6.16 14.50
C SER A 309 5.89 7.21 15.10
N GLU A 310 7.02 6.77 15.67
CA GLU A 310 8.04 7.64 16.26
C GLU A 310 9.16 8.04 15.28
N SER A 311 9.13 7.56 14.03
CA SER A 311 10.19 7.79 13.04
C SER A 311 9.96 9.03 12.19
N ASP A 312 11.03 9.78 11.93
CA ASP A 312 11.09 10.94 11.05
C ASP A 312 11.28 10.52 9.58
N LEU A 313 12.03 9.42 9.36
CA LEU A 313 12.29 8.81 8.08
C LEU A 313 11.78 7.38 8.05
N ILE A 314 10.94 7.06 7.08
CA ILE A 314 10.36 5.73 6.91
C ILE A 314 10.73 5.20 5.52
N ILE A 315 11.30 4.00 5.49
CA ILE A 315 11.63 3.30 4.24
C ILE A 315 10.58 2.22 4.01
N VAL A 316 10.03 2.18 2.80
CA VAL A 316 9.04 1.19 2.36
C VAL A 316 9.36 0.67 0.97
N ASN A 317 8.76 -0.43 0.55
CA ASN A 317 8.69 -0.75 -0.87
C ASN A 317 7.42 -0.15 -1.50
N HIS A 318 7.40 -0.06 -2.83
CA HIS A 318 6.25 0.49 -3.55
C HIS A 318 4.95 -0.26 -3.23
N HIS A 319 4.98 -1.59 -3.10
CA HIS A 319 3.79 -2.38 -2.74
C HIS A 319 3.21 -1.99 -1.37
N MET A 320 4.08 -1.77 -0.38
CA MET A 320 3.64 -1.35 0.96
C MET A 320 3.07 0.07 0.95
N PHE A 321 3.66 0.95 0.14
CA PHE A 321 3.16 2.31 -0.04
C PHE A 321 1.76 2.31 -0.67
N PHE A 322 1.53 1.51 -1.72
CA PHE A 322 0.22 1.40 -2.35
C PHE A 322 -0.81 0.70 -1.47
N ALA A 323 -0.40 -0.27 -0.64
CA ALA A 323 -1.28 -0.87 0.37
C ALA A 323 -1.74 0.17 1.41
N ASP A 324 -0.85 1.06 1.85
CA ASP A 324 -1.20 2.19 2.71
C ASP A 324 -2.15 3.16 2.02
N LEU A 325 -1.85 3.51 0.76
CA LEU A 325 -2.64 4.43 -0.04
C LEU A 325 -4.09 3.94 -0.23
N SER A 326 -4.29 2.65 -0.46
CA SER A 326 -5.63 2.08 -0.61
C SER A 326 -6.47 2.24 0.66
N ILE A 327 -5.89 1.95 1.83
CA ILE A 327 -6.60 2.16 3.10
C ILE A 327 -6.95 3.64 3.27
N ARG A 328 -6.02 4.55 2.93
CA ARG A 328 -6.28 5.99 2.98
C ARG A 328 -7.39 6.45 2.04
N ASN A 329 -7.55 5.78 0.92
CA ASN A 329 -8.64 6.09 -0.02
C ASN A 329 -10.01 5.73 0.55
N GLU A 330 -10.10 4.68 1.35
CA GLU A 330 -11.34 4.25 1.97
C GLU A 330 -11.71 5.08 3.22
N VAL A 331 -10.72 5.39 4.08
CA VAL A 331 -10.97 6.01 5.39
C VAL A 331 -10.57 7.49 5.48
N GLY A 332 -9.93 8.02 4.45
CA GLY A 332 -9.42 9.40 4.38
C GLY A 332 -7.89 9.48 4.42
N PHE A 333 -7.31 10.41 3.63
CA PHE A 333 -5.86 10.50 3.45
C PHE A 333 -5.09 10.77 4.75
N ASN A 334 -5.62 11.61 5.63
CA ASN A 334 -4.99 11.99 6.90
C ASN A 334 -5.45 11.11 8.08
N THR A 335 -5.52 9.80 7.86
CA THR A 335 -5.94 8.84 8.88
C THR A 335 -4.76 8.29 9.68
N GLU A 336 -4.97 8.03 10.96
CA GLU A 336 -4.04 7.25 11.80
C GLU A 336 -4.27 5.73 11.71
N TYR A 337 -5.36 5.31 11.06
CA TYR A 337 -5.74 3.90 10.93
C TYR A 337 -5.10 3.20 9.73
N SER A 338 -4.17 3.86 9.02
CA SER A 338 -3.47 3.28 7.88
C SER A 338 -2.21 2.49 8.27
N ILE A 339 -1.51 1.94 7.28
CA ILE A 339 -0.26 1.19 7.48
C ILE A 339 0.87 2.12 7.92
N LEU A 340 0.98 3.27 7.28
CA LEU A 340 1.96 4.30 7.60
C LEU A 340 1.33 5.41 8.45
N PRO A 341 2.06 6.06 9.34
CA PRO A 341 1.59 7.29 9.98
C PRO A 341 1.45 8.40 8.93
N ASN A 342 0.87 9.54 9.31
CA ASN A 342 0.78 10.69 8.42
C ASN A 342 2.18 11.14 7.98
N TYR A 343 2.34 11.47 6.70
CA TYR A 343 3.60 11.86 6.06
C TYR A 343 3.42 13.08 5.17
N ASP A 344 4.54 13.77 4.89
CA ASP A 344 4.53 15.10 4.26
C ASP A 344 5.37 15.17 2.99
N VAL A 345 6.43 14.38 2.95
CA VAL A 345 7.39 14.32 1.84
C VAL A 345 7.52 12.87 1.41
N VAL A 346 7.45 12.62 0.11
CA VAL A 346 7.62 11.27 -0.44
C VAL A 346 8.67 11.28 -1.54
N VAL A 347 9.62 10.36 -1.45
CA VAL A 347 10.56 10.06 -2.53
C VAL A 347 10.21 8.70 -3.11
N PHE A 348 9.97 8.65 -4.40
CA PHE A 348 9.84 7.43 -5.18
C PHE A 348 11.15 7.18 -5.90
N ASP A 349 11.97 6.27 -5.37
CA ASP A 349 13.20 5.82 -5.99
C ASP A 349 12.90 4.65 -6.93
N GLU A 350 13.57 4.61 -8.08
CA GLU A 350 13.23 3.73 -9.21
C GLU A 350 11.76 3.89 -9.65
N ALA A 351 11.35 5.15 -9.81
CA ALA A 351 9.97 5.56 -10.07
C ALA A 351 9.36 4.97 -11.36
N HIS A 352 10.19 4.47 -12.28
CA HIS A 352 9.73 3.76 -13.48
C HIS A 352 8.91 2.50 -13.19
N ASN A 353 9.00 1.96 -11.94
CA ASN A 353 8.23 0.78 -11.51
C ASN A 353 6.88 1.12 -10.87
N ILE A 354 6.55 2.40 -10.68
CA ILE A 354 5.34 2.79 -9.93
C ILE A 354 4.08 2.37 -10.68
N GLU A 355 4.01 2.61 -11.98
CA GLU A 355 2.84 2.25 -12.79
C GLU A 355 2.55 0.74 -12.70
N ASP A 356 3.57 -0.09 -12.90
CA ASP A 356 3.42 -1.55 -12.81
C ASP A 356 3.05 -2.01 -11.41
N THR A 357 3.62 -1.39 -10.37
CA THR A 357 3.28 -1.73 -8.98
C THR A 357 1.85 -1.33 -8.65
N ALA A 358 1.41 -0.15 -9.06
CA ALA A 358 0.03 0.31 -8.89
C ALA A 358 -0.94 -0.61 -9.64
N ARG A 359 -0.64 -0.95 -10.90
CA ARG A 359 -1.43 -1.86 -11.72
C ARG A 359 -1.55 -3.24 -11.07
N ASN A 360 -0.44 -3.80 -10.57
CA ASN A 360 -0.45 -5.08 -9.85
C ASN A 360 -1.27 -5.01 -8.57
N TYR A 361 -1.22 -3.88 -7.86
CA TYR A 361 -1.98 -3.67 -6.63
C TYR A 361 -3.49 -3.65 -6.89
N PHE A 362 -3.94 -2.99 -7.96
CA PHE A 362 -5.35 -2.92 -8.35
C PHE A 362 -5.83 -4.13 -9.17
N THR A 363 -4.96 -5.13 -9.39
CA THR A 363 -5.32 -6.38 -10.09
C THR A 363 -6.04 -7.33 -9.14
N TYR A 364 -7.23 -7.76 -9.53
CA TYR A 364 -7.91 -8.88 -8.87
C TYR A 364 -7.27 -10.20 -9.30
N GLU A 365 -6.87 -11.01 -8.34
CA GLU A 365 -6.30 -12.35 -8.57
C GLU A 365 -7.13 -13.40 -7.81
N ILE A 366 -7.49 -14.48 -8.51
CA ILE A 366 -8.03 -15.69 -7.91
C ILE A 366 -7.31 -16.92 -8.47
N SER A 367 -7.27 -18.01 -7.73
CA SER A 367 -6.61 -19.22 -8.20
C SER A 367 -7.26 -20.49 -7.67
N ARG A 368 -7.12 -21.58 -8.43
CA ARG A 368 -7.57 -22.91 -8.01
C ARG A 368 -7.01 -23.31 -6.64
N PHE A 369 -5.72 -23.10 -6.43
CA PHE A 369 -5.06 -23.36 -5.15
C PHE A 369 -5.57 -22.47 -4.03
N GLY A 370 -5.71 -21.16 -4.29
CA GLY A 370 -6.23 -20.18 -3.33
C GLY A 370 -7.64 -20.56 -2.86
N PHE A 371 -8.51 -20.94 -3.80
CA PHE A 371 -9.85 -21.40 -3.51
C PHE A 371 -9.85 -22.64 -2.62
N GLY A 372 -9.10 -23.68 -3.04
CA GLY A 372 -9.04 -24.93 -2.30
C GLY A 372 -8.48 -24.78 -0.88
N LYS A 373 -7.49 -23.91 -0.72
CA LYS A 373 -6.89 -23.58 0.56
C LYS A 373 -7.86 -22.80 1.46
N LEU A 374 -8.54 -21.80 0.91
CA LEU A 374 -9.49 -20.98 1.66
C LEU A 374 -10.65 -21.81 2.20
N VAL A 375 -11.26 -22.67 1.37
CA VAL A 375 -12.31 -23.57 1.83
C VAL A 375 -11.77 -24.58 2.84
N GLY A 376 -10.51 -25.05 2.66
CA GLY A 376 -9.85 -25.95 3.61
C GLY A 376 -9.61 -25.32 4.99
N PHE A 377 -9.37 -24.03 5.10
CA PHE A 377 -9.31 -23.33 6.39
C PHE A 377 -10.66 -23.24 7.09
N ILE A 378 -11.76 -23.20 6.33
CA ILE A 378 -13.10 -23.22 6.91
C ILE A 378 -13.46 -24.64 7.33
N HIS A 379 -13.33 -25.60 6.41
CA HIS A 379 -13.64 -27.01 6.61
C HIS A 379 -12.67 -27.90 5.83
N ASN A 380 -11.85 -28.67 6.55
CA ASN A 380 -10.90 -29.59 5.93
C ASN A 380 -11.51 -30.99 5.76
N ARG A 381 -11.87 -31.34 4.54
CA ARG A 381 -12.57 -32.58 4.15
C ARG A 381 -11.76 -33.87 4.36
N ARG A 382 -10.43 -33.77 4.47
CA ARG A 382 -9.53 -34.93 4.50
C ARG A 382 -9.16 -35.37 5.90
N ILE A 383 -9.56 -34.61 6.91
CA ILE A 383 -9.07 -34.76 8.28
C ILE A 383 -10.25 -34.85 9.23
N THR A 384 -10.28 -35.90 10.02
CA THR A 384 -11.31 -36.18 11.03
C THR A 384 -10.94 -35.70 12.42
N ASN A 385 -9.68 -35.34 12.66
CA ASN A 385 -9.21 -34.81 13.94
C ASN A 385 -9.59 -33.34 14.11
N LEU A 386 -10.03 -32.99 15.33
CA LEU A 386 -10.54 -31.66 15.69
C LEU A 386 -9.60 -30.53 15.27
N ALA A 387 -8.33 -30.72 15.44
CA ALA A 387 -7.30 -29.73 15.19
C ALA A 387 -7.17 -29.31 13.72
N ASN A 388 -7.37 -30.25 12.80
CA ASN A 388 -7.12 -30.09 11.36
C ASN A 388 -8.39 -29.97 10.52
N ALA A 389 -9.53 -30.09 11.14
CA ALA A 389 -10.81 -30.10 10.43
C ALA A 389 -11.29 -28.71 9.96
N GLY A 390 -10.49 -27.66 10.20
CA GLY A 390 -10.80 -26.27 9.88
C GLY A 390 -11.51 -25.52 11.00
N THR A 391 -11.69 -24.21 10.79
CA THR A 391 -12.26 -23.32 11.82
C THR A 391 -13.71 -23.65 12.17
N LEU A 392 -14.50 -24.15 11.23
CA LEU A 392 -15.88 -24.60 11.49
C LEU A 392 -15.92 -25.68 12.59
N THR A 393 -15.04 -26.67 12.53
CA THR A 393 -15.02 -27.76 13.52
C THR A 393 -14.58 -27.23 14.88
N LYS A 394 -13.61 -26.31 14.93
CA LYS A 394 -13.17 -25.66 16.16
C LYS A 394 -14.31 -24.87 16.81
N VAL A 395 -15.05 -24.09 16.01
CA VAL A 395 -16.25 -23.36 16.47
C VAL A 395 -17.31 -24.31 17.01
N LEU A 396 -17.64 -25.38 16.28
CA LEU A 396 -18.63 -26.35 16.71
C LEU A 396 -18.24 -27.02 18.05
N HIS A 397 -16.96 -27.33 18.24
CA HIS A 397 -16.46 -27.86 19.50
C HIS A 397 -16.59 -26.85 20.64
N TYR A 398 -16.19 -25.61 20.40
CA TYR A 398 -16.31 -24.52 21.37
C TYR A 398 -17.78 -24.28 21.77
N LEU A 399 -18.68 -24.21 20.79
CA LEU A 399 -20.11 -24.01 21.05
C LEU A 399 -20.77 -25.16 21.83
N ASN A 400 -20.26 -26.39 21.66
CA ASN A 400 -20.73 -27.55 22.44
C ASN A 400 -20.38 -27.46 23.93
N THR A 401 -19.32 -26.69 24.29
CA THR A 401 -18.94 -26.47 25.69
C THR A 401 -19.62 -25.27 26.32
N GLU A 402 -19.98 -24.25 25.53
CA GLU A 402 -20.47 -22.96 26.02
C GLU A 402 -22.00 -22.81 25.96
N LEU A 403 -22.69 -23.56 25.06
CA LEU A 403 -24.14 -23.46 24.89
C LEU A 403 -24.89 -24.53 25.68
N ASP A 404 -26.10 -24.19 26.08
CA ASP A 404 -27.02 -25.18 26.62
C ASP A 404 -27.47 -26.19 25.54
N SER A 405 -28.00 -27.34 25.99
CA SER A 405 -28.37 -28.42 25.07
C SER A 405 -29.41 -28.01 24.04
N SER A 406 -30.32 -27.09 24.36
CA SER A 406 -31.40 -26.69 23.45
C SER A 406 -30.91 -25.79 22.32
N ASP A 407 -29.93 -24.90 22.59
CA ASP A 407 -29.36 -24.01 21.57
C ASP A 407 -28.28 -24.74 20.75
N TYR A 408 -27.54 -25.66 21.36
CA TYR A 408 -26.64 -26.54 20.62
C TYR A 408 -27.36 -27.47 19.63
N GLU A 409 -28.54 -28.01 19.96
CA GLU A 409 -29.34 -28.81 19.04
C GLU A 409 -29.72 -28.04 17.76
N LYS A 410 -29.98 -26.73 17.84
CA LYS A 410 -30.22 -25.88 16.66
C LYS A 410 -28.97 -25.78 15.78
N ILE A 411 -27.80 -25.64 16.39
CA ILE A 411 -26.52 -25.60 15.69
C ILE A 411 -26.21 -26.94 15.06
N ASP A 412 -26.38 -28.06 15.78
CA ASP A 412 -26.11 -29.40 15.26
C ASP A 412 -27.03 -29.75 14.08
N SER A 413 -28.28 -29.24 14.06
CA SER A 413 -29.16 -29.36 12.92
C SER A 413 -28.65 -28.64 11.66
N LEU A 414 -27.97 -27.52 11.81
CA LEU A 414 -27.38 -26.76 10.69
C LEU A 414 -26.02 -27.31 10.24
N LYS A 415 -25.29 -27.97 11.12
CA LYS A 415 -23.95 -28.50 10.89
C LYS A 415 -23.87 -29.39 9.65
N THR A 416 -24.79 -30.39 9.56
CA THR A 416 -24.82 -31.34 8.45
C THR A 416 -25.02 -30.61 7.14
N SER A 417 -26.05 -29.74 7.07
CA SER A 417 -26.33 -28.93 5.87
C SER A 417 -25.15 -28.04 5.49
N LEU A 418 -24.53 -27.37 6.49
CA LEU A 418 -23.40 -26.47 6.25
C LEU A 418 -22.19 -27.22 5.69
N ILE A 419 -21.88 -28.41 6.21
CA ILE A 419 -20.78 -29.25 5.71
C ILE A 419 -21.07 -29.76 4.29
N GLU A 420 -22.28 -30.23 4.02
CA GLU A 420 -22.69 -30.70 2.69
C GLU A 420 -22.67 -29.58 1.64
N GLU A 421 -23.17 -28.41 1.99
CA GLU A 421 -23.16 -27.22 1.13
C GLU A 421 -21.73 -26.72 0.86
N LEU A 422 -20.85 -26.66 1.87
CA LEU A 422 -19.44 -26.33 1.70
C LEU A 422 -18.72 -27.33 0.79
N ASN A 423 -19.02 -28.62 0.94
CA ASN A 423 -18.45 -29.66 0.08
C ASN A 423 -18.91 -29.52 -1.36
N SER A 424 -20.21 -29.33 -1.59
CA SER A 424 -20.78 -29.15 -2.93
C SER A 424 -20.27 -27.89 -3.60
N PHE A 425 -20.16 -26.79 -2.85
CA PHE A 425 -19.60 -25.55 -3.31
C PHE A 425 -18.12 -25.69 -3.70
N TYR A 426 -17.33 -26.37 -2.87
CA TYR A 426 -15.93 -26.66 -3.17
C TYR A 426 -15.77 -27.47 -4.45
N GLU A 427 -16.50 -28.60 -4.58
CA GLU A 427 -16.40 -29.48 -5.74
C GLU A 427 -16.74 -28.75 -7.04
N LYS A 428 -17.81 -27.97 -7.01
CA LYS A 428 -18.21 -27.18 -8.18
C LYS A 428 -17.19 -26.10 -8.53
N GLY A 429 -16.63 -25.41 -7.54
CA GLY A 429 -15.57 -24.41 -7.77
C GLY A 429 -14.31 -25.03 -8.39
N ILE A 430 -13.84 -26.16 -7.85
CA ILE A 430 -12.70 -26.90 -8.42
C ILE A 430 -13.01 -27.39 -9.84
N GLU A 431 -14.22 -27.92 -10.10
CA GLU A 431 -14.66 -28.35 -11.43
C GLU A 431 -14.55 -27.22 -12.47
N ILE A 432 -14.91 -25.98 -12.08
CA ILE A 432 -14.80 -24.82 -12.99
C ILE A 432 -13.34 -24.53 -13.32
N PHE A 433 -12.46 -24.49 -12.33
CA PHE A 433 -11.03 -24.29 -12.56
C PHE A 433 -10.43 -25.42 -13.41
N ASP A 434 -10.84 -26.66 -13.18
CA ASP A 434 -10.37 -27.82 -13.97
C ASP A 434 -10.86 -27.75 -15.42
N LYS A 435 -12.08 -27.30 -15.67
CA LYS A 435 -12.60 -27.04 -17.02
C LYS A 435 -11.84 -25.93 -17.74
N MET A 436 -11.41 -24.88 -17.01
CA MET A 436 -10.56 -23.82 -17.55
C MET A 436 -9.14 -24.31 -17.86
N LEU A 437 -8.62 -25.25 -17.08
CA LEU A 437 -7.29 -25.81 -17.24
C LEU A 437 -7.20 -26.84 -18.36
N TYR A 438 -8.25 -27.65 -18.55
CA TYR A 438 -8.26 -28.80 -19.45
C TYR A 438 -7.81 -28.50 -20.90
N PRO A 439 -8.25 -27.39 -21.55
CA PRO A 439 -7.81 -27.07 -22.91
C PRO A 439 -6.30 -26.88 -23.06
N PHE A 440 -5.60 -26.57 -21.98
CA PHE A 440 -4.17 -26.28 -21.95
C PHE A 440 -3.33 -27.45 -21.42
N ALA A 441 -3.95 -28.54 -21.00
CA ALA A 441 -3.26 -29.69 -20.40
C ALA A 441 -2.16 -30.30 -21.30
N GLN A 442 -2.31 -30.19 -22.62
CA GLN A 442 -1.32 -30.67 -23.60
C GLN A 442 -0.22 -29.64 -23.92
N GLU A 443 -0.45 -28.36 -23.61
CA GLU A 443 0.49 -27.28 -23.84
C GLU A 443 1.40 -27.01 -22.63
N ILE A 444 1.10 -27.62 -21.48
CA ILE A 444 1.83 -27.42 -20.23
C ILE A 444 3.22 -28.08 -20.36
N GLY A 445 4.19 -27.30 -20.81
CA GLY A 445 5.62 -27.63 -20.80
C GLY A 445 6.29 -27.19 -19.49
N ASN A 446 7.58 -26.87 -19.56
CA ASN A 446 8.37 -26.40 -18.42
C ASN A 446 8.20 -24.89 -18.10
N SER A 447 7.46 -24.14 -18.92
CA SER A 447 7.26 -22.69 -18.78
C SER A 447 5.82 -22.34 -18.43
N GLU A 448 5.63 -21.21 -17.72
CA GLU A 448 4.32 -20.64 -17.41
C GLU A 448 3.61 -20.21 -18.71
N ILE A 449 2.33 -20.59 -18.83
CA ILE A 449 1.47 -20.16 -19.94
C ILE A 449 0.66 -18.96 -19.47
N LYS A 450 0.72 -17.85 -20.21
CA LYS A 450 -0.13 -16.67 -20.01
C LYS A 450 -0.99 -16.44 -21.26
N ARG A 451 -2.30 -16.25 -21.08
CA ARG A 451 -3.25 -15.99 -22.18
C ARG A 451 -4.28 -14.95 -21.75
N ARG A 452 -4.59 -14.04 -22.67
CA ARG A 452 -5.71 -13.10 -22.52
C ARG A 452 -7.03 -13.83 -22.69
N ILE A 453 -8.03 -13.46 -21.91
CA ILE A 453 -9.41 -13.91 -22.04
C ILE A 453 -10.11 -12.94 -23.00
N ASP A 454 -10.18 -13.29 -24.27
CA ASP A 454 -10.84 -12.48 -25.29
C ASP A 454 -12.35 -12.79 -25.28
N LYS A 455 -13.18 -11.72 -25.16
CA LYS A 455 -14.65 -11.85 -25.12
C LYS A 455 -15.19 -12.59 -26.34
N ASP A 456 -14.68 -12.31 -27.54
CA ASP A 456 -15.25 -12.78 -28.78
C ASP A 456 -14.78 -14.19 -29.15
N GLN A 457 -13.53 -14.52 -28.88
CA GLN A 457 -12.95 -15.83 -29.21
C GLN A 457 -13.29 -16.89 -28.15
N ILE A 458 -13.27 -16.54 -26.89
CA ILE A 458 -13.46 -17.48 -25.78
C ILE A 458 -14.93 -17.66 -25.45
N LYS A 459 -15.75 -16.60 -25.40
CA LYS A 459 -17.19 -16.70 -25.13
C LYS A 459 -17.96 -17.56 -26.15
N ASN A 460 -17.46 -17.65 -27.38
CA ASN A 460 -18.07 -18.47 -28.42
C ASN A 460 -17.58 -19.93 -28.45
N SER A 461 -16.55 -20.27 -27.68
CA SER A 461 -16.04 -21.64 -27.57
C SER A 461 -17.00 -22.54 -26.79
N SER A 462 -17.05 -23.84 -27.15
CA SER A 462 -17.84 -24.83 -26.40
C SER A 462 -17.39 -24.92 -24.94
N ALA A 463 -16.07 -24.86 -24.69
CA ALA A 463 -15.50 -24.89 -23.35
C ALA A 463 -16.00 -23.75 -22.47
N TRP A 464 -16.12 -22.51 -23.01
CA TRP A 464 -16.63 -21.38 -22.24
C TRP A 464 -18.12 -21.48 -21.94
N LYS A 465 -18.93 -22.07 -22.84
CA LYS A 465 -20.33 -22.35 -22.59
C LYS A 465 -20.51 -23.33 -21.43
N ASP A 466 -19.66 -24.34 -21.34
CA ASP A 466 -19.65 -25.29 -20.23
C ASP A 466 -19.22 -24.62 -18.90
N ILE A 467 -18.27 -23.71 -18.96
CA ILE A 467 -17.83 -22.89 -17.81
C ILE A 467 -18.98 -22.00 -17.34
N THR A 468 -19.68 -21.31 -18.25
CA THR A 468 -20.82 -20.44 -17.95
C THR A 468 -21.96 -21.21 -17.29
N LYS A 469 -22.26 -22.41 -17.79
CA LYS A 469 -23.27 -23.30 -17.18
C LYS A 469 -22.85 -23.72 -15.77
N ALA A 470 -21.60 -24.16 -15.58
CA ALA A 470 -21.07 -24.54 -14.28
C ALA A 470 -21.07 -23.34 -13.31
N ASN A 471 -20.79 -22.12 -13.80
CA ASN A 471 -20.85 -20.90 -12.99
C ASN A 471 -22.26 -20.59 -12.50
N THR A 472 -23.30 -20.85 -13.29
CA THR A 472 -24.70 -20.67 -12.87
C THR A 472 -25.03 -21.59 -11.70
N GLU A 473 -24.60 -22.86 -11.76
CA GLU A 473 -24.78 -23.82 -10.67
C GLU A 473 -23.96 -23.42 -9.43
N PHE A 474 -22.73 -22.97 -9.63
CA PHE A 474 -21.84 -22.48 -8.56
C PHE A 474 -22.44 -21.29 -7.81
N LYS A 475 -23.05 -20.35 -8.56
CA LYS A 475 -23.77 -19.21 -7.99
C LYS A 475 -24.95 -19.65 -7.11
N HIS A 476 -25.73 -20.63 -7.57
CA HIS A 476 -26.83 -21.18 -6.76
C HIS A 476 -26.30 -21.80 -5.46
N LEU A 477 -25.26 -22.62 -5.54
CA LEU A 477 -24.63 -23.22 -4.36
C LEU A 477 -24.08 -22.19 -3.38
N TYR A 478 -23.46 -21.11 -3.90
CA TYR A 478 -23.00 -19.99 -3.06
C TYR A 478 -24.15 -19.32 -2.32
N VAL A 479 -25.28 -19.06 -2.99
CA VAL A 479 -26.45 -18.40 -2.37
C VAL A 479 -27.05 -19.26 -1.26
N GLU A 480 -27.17 -20.57 -1.46
CA GLU A 480 -27.67 -21.48 -0.42
C GLU A 480 -26.69 -21.55 0.76
N LEU A 481 -25.40 -21.76 0.50
CA LEU A 481 -24.35 -21.75 1.51
C LEU A 481 -24.34 -20.44 2.32
N ALA A 482 -24.45 -19.29 1.66
CA ALA A 482 -24.49 -17.99 2.34
C ALA A 482 -25.72 -17.84 3.26
N LYS A 483 -26.88 -18.38 2.87
CA LYS A 483 -28.08 -18.41 3.73
C LYS A 483 -27.86 -19.27 4.98
N THR A 484 -27.26 -20.44 4.82
CA THR A 484 -26.99 -21.37 5.94
C THR A 484 -25.93 -20.80 6.88
N ILE A 485 -24.86 -20.21 6.33
CA ILE A 485 -23.85 -19.49 7.11
C ILE A 485 -24.50 -18.34 7.91
N ASN A 486 -25.34 -17.53 7.30
CA ASN A 486 -26.00 -16.42 8.00
C ASN A 486 -26.91 -16.93 9.13
N LYS A 487 -27.65 -18.02 8.94
CA LYS A 487 -28.43 -18.64 10.03
C LYS A 487 -27.54 -19.10 11.17
N PHE A 488 -26.42 -19.76 10.85
CA PHE A 488 -25.44 -20.24 11.82
C PHE A 488 -24.82 -19.07 12.60
N MET A 489 -24.39 -18.00 11.91
CA MET A 489 -23.83 -16.81 12.54
C MET A 489 -24.83 -16.07 13.43
N ASN A 490 -26.08 -15.96 13.00
CA ASN A 490 -27.13 -15.31 13.81
C ASN A 490 -27.37 -16.04 15.15
N ILE A 491 -27.25 -17.39 15.19
CA ILE A 491 -27.35 -18.12 16.46
C ILE A 491 -26.18 -17.74 17.36
N ILE A 492 -24.97 -17.71 16.82
CA ILE A 492 -23.77 -17.36 17.59
C ILE A 492 -23.84 -15.92 18.12
N GLU A 493 -24.26 -14.97 17.29
CA GLU A 493 -24.32 -13.54 17.64
C GLU A 493 -25.43 -13.20 18.66
N ASN A 494 -26.42 -14.07 18.83
CA ASN A 494 -27.46 -13.91 19.85
C ASN A 494 -27.01 -14.37 21.26
N HIS A 495 -25.80 -14.94 21.38
CA HIS A 495 -25.22 -15.36 22.65
C HIS A 495 -24.01 -14.48 22.97
N GLU A 496 -23.90 -14.03 24.21
CA GLU A 496 -22.71 -13.32 24.73
C GLU A 496 -21.61 -14.31 25.04
N LEU A 497 -20.89 -14.77 24.01
CA LEU A 497 -19.81 -15.76 24.13
C LEU A 497 -18.45 -15.04 24.32
N GLU A 498 -17.68 -15.50 25.30
CA GLU A 498 -16.31 -15.02 25.53
C GLU A 498 -15.33 -15.72 24.59
N ASP A 499 -15.05 -15.12 23.43
CA ASP A 499 -14.13 -15.67 22.41
C ASP A 499 -12.67 -15.26 22.71
N GLU A 500 -12.14 -15.66 23.88
CA GLU A 500 -10.79 -15.32 24.33
C GLU A 500 -9.70 -15.81 23.35
N ASP A 501 -9.86 -17.00 22.79
CA ASP A 501 -8.94 -17.60 21.82
C ASP A 501 -9.14 -17.09 20.39
N GLY A 502 -10.21 -16.34 20.12
CA GLY A 502 -10.55 -15.78 18.81
C GLY A 502 -10.99 -16.83 17.79
N ILE A 503 -11.58 -17.95 18.23
CA ILE A 503 -12.01 -19.06 17.36
C ILE A 503 -13.18 -18.64 16.49
N ILE A 504 -14.20 -18.00 17.07
CA ILE A 504 -15.36 -17.46 16.35
C ILE A 504 -14.92 -16.32 15.42
N PHE A 505 -14.04 -15.45 15.91
CA PHE A 505 -13.48 -14.37 15.13
C PHE A 505 -12.75 -14.89 13.89
N ASP A 506 -11.87 -15.88 14.03
CA ASP A 506 -11.14 -16.46 12.91
C ASP A 506 -12.10 -17.11 11.89
N PHE A 507 -13.12 -17.84 12.35
CA PHE A 507 -14.15 -18.41 11.46
C PHE A 507 -14.87 -17.31 10.66
N LYS A 508 -15.35 -16.26 11.33
CA LYS A 508 -16.04 -15.13 10.70
C LYS A 508 -15.15 -14.49 9.63
N LYS A 509 -13.86 -14.30 9.91
CA LYS A 509 -12.91 -13.75 8.95
C LYS A 509 -12.68 -14.64 7.73
N TYR A 510 -12.59 -15.94 7.89
CA TYR A 510 -12.52 -16.85 6.73
C TYR A 510 -13.81 -16.86 5.90
N ILE A 511 -14.96 -16.70 6.53
CA ILE A 511 -16.24 -16.51 5.80
C ILE A 511 -16.23 -15.19 5.01
N ASP A 512 -15.74 -14.10 5.57
CA ASP A 512 -15.63 -12.83 4.87
C ASP A 512 -14.65 -12.94 3.68
N ARG A 513 -13.51 -13.60 3.85
CA ARG A 513 -12.59 -13.93 2.75
C ARG A 513 -13.27 -14.77 1.64
N LEU A 514 -14.12 -15.70 2.02
CA LEU A 514 -14.86 -16.52 1.04
C LEU A 514 -15.84 -15.69 0.24
N LYS A 515 -16.55 -14.75 0.88
CA LYS A 515 -17.46 -13.80 0.23
C LYS A 515 -16.70 -12.92 -0.77
N GLU A 516 -15.56 -12.38 -0.36
CA GLU A 516 -14.70 -11.55 -1.21
C GLU A 516 -14.14 -12.36 -2.39
N TYR A 517 -13.64 -13.55 -2.11
CA TYR A 517 -13.13 -14.45 -3.15
C TYR A 517 -14.19 -14.75 -4.20
N TYR A 518 -15.43 -15.07 -3.77
CA TYR A 518 -16.53 -15.32 -4.67
C TYR A 518 -16.90 -14.08 -5.50
N LYS A 519 -16.93 -12.89 -4.89
CA LYS A 519 -17.17 -11.63 -5.60
C LYS A 519 -16.12 -11.40 -6.69
N ASN A 520 -14.85 -11.59 -6.38
CA ASN A 520 -13.75 -11.44 -7.33
C ASN A 520 -13.82 -12.50 -8.43
N PHE A 521 -14.21 -13.73 -8.08
CA PHE A 521 -14.45 -14.80 -9.05
C PHE A 521 -15.55 -14.40 -10.05
N GLU A 522 -16.72 -13.96 -9.58
CA GLU A 522 -17.81 -13.51 -10.46
C GLU A 522 -17.36 -12.35 -11.36
N PHE A 523 -16.65 -11.37 -10.81
CA PHE A 523 -16.14 -10.23 -11.57
C PHE A 523 -15.22 -10.66 -12.72
N ILE A 524 -14.28 -11.56 -12.45
CA ILE A 524 -13.34 -12.04 -13.47
C ILE A 524 -14.02 -12.91 -14.51
N VAL A 525 -14.88 -13.83 -14.09
CA VAL A 525 -15.55 -14.79 -15.02
C VAL A 525 -16.58 -14.09 -15.89
N ASN A 526 -17.33 -13.12 -15.37
CA ASN A 526 -18.29 -12.35 -16.16
C ASN A 526 -17.61 -11.48 -17.21
N ASN A 527 -16.42 -10.94 -16.90
CA ASN A 527 -15.62 -10.16 -17.84
C ASN A 527 -16.44 -9.05 -18.52
N ASP A 528 -17.14 -8.22 -17.75
CA ASP A 528 -18.10 -7.25 -18.28
C ASP A 528 -17.55 -5.81 -18.37
N SER A 529 -16.48 -5.46 -17.63
CA SER A 529 -15.88 -4.13 -17.67
C SER A 529 -14.85 -4.01 -18.80
N GLU A 530 -14.92 -2.90 -19.54
CA GLU A 530 -13.93 -2.54 -20.56
C GLU A 530 -12.67 -1.88 -19.97
N ASP A 531 -12.73 -1.48 -18.70
CA ASP A 531 -11.61 -0.86 -17.99
C ASP A 531 -10.54 -1.87 -17.56
N TYR A 532 -10.83 -3.18 -17.71
CA TYR A 532 -9.96 -4.26 -17.27
C TYR A 532 -9.54 -5.18 -18.41
N VAL A 533 -8.29 -5.65 -18.33
CA VAL A 533 -7.79 -6.75 -19.14
C VAL A 533 -7.91 -8.03 -18.33
N TYR A 534 -8.68 -8.98 -18.84
CA TYR A 534 -8.87 -10.29 -18.23
C TYR A 534 -7.91 -11.30 -18.84
N TRP A 535 -7.21 -12.05 -18.02
CA TRP A 535 -6.23 -13.01 -18.46
C TRP A 535 -6.04 -14.13 -17.43
N PHE A 536 -5.38 -15.20 -17.83
CA PHE A 536 -5.04 -16.29 -16.92
C PHE A 536 -3.58 -16.71 -17.09
N SER A 537 -3.04 -17.32 -16.02
CA SER A 537 -1.77 -18.05 -16.08
C SER A 537 -1.94 -19.47 -15.58
N VAL A 538 -1.19 -20.38 -16.21
CA VAL A 538 -1.09 -21.78 -15.80
C VAL A 538 0.34 -22.06 -15.41
N THR A 539 0.52 -22.52 -14.15
CA THR A 539 1.85 -22.84 -13.63
C THR A 539 2.21 -24.28 -13.95
N PRO A 540 3.37 -24.54 -14.58
CA PRO A 540 3.85 -25.89 -14.85
C PRO A 540 3.93 -26.73 -13.57
N ASN A 541 3.71 -28.03 -13.68
CA ASN A 541 3.88 -29.04 -12.62
C ASN A 541 2.97 -28.91 -11.39
N LYS A 542 2.14 -27.87 -11.28
CA LYS A 542 1.28 -27.65 -10.09
C LYS A 542 -0.22 -27.74 -10.37
N ASN A 543 -0.64 -27.96 -11.60
CA ASN A 543 -2.07 -27.94 -12.00
C ASN A 543 -2.82 -26.75 -11.39
N ASN A 544 -2.15 -25.59 -11.28
CA ASN A 544 -2.71 -24.38 -10.74
C ASN A 544 -2.98 -23.39 -11.87
N ILE A 545 -4.22 -23.00 -12.00
CA ILE A 545 -4.64 -21.88 -12.85
C ILE A 545 -4.94 -20.68 -11.97
N LYS A 546 -4.41 -19.54 -12.39
CA LYS A 546 -4.71 -18.23 -11.81
C LYS A 546 -5.46 -17.39 -12.83
N LEU A 547 -6.48 -16.71 -12.39
CA LEU A 547 -7.29 -15.78 -13.19
C LEU A 547 -7.09 -14.36 -12.67
N PHE A 548 -7.04 -13.42 -13.59
CA PHE A 548 -6.74 -12.02 -13.28
C PHE A 548 -7.70 -11.08 -14.00
N ALA A 549 -8.07 -10.00 -13.32
CA ALA A 549 -8.60 -8.79 -13.94
C ALA A 549 -7.68 -7.63 -13.58
N THR A 550 -6.94 -7.14 -14.57
CA THR A 550 -5.93 -6.09 -14.42
C THR A 550 -6.46 -4.80 -15.02
N PRO A 551 -6.47 -3.65 -14.30
CA PRO A 551 -6.91 -2.40 -14.86
C PRO A 551 -6.06 -2.01 -16.07
N PHE A 552 -6.72 -1.53 -17.12
CA PHE A 552 -6.05 -1.07 -18.34
C PHE A 552 -5.23 0.20 -18.09
N ASP A 553 -5.79 1.12 -17.33
CA ASP A 553 -5.18 2.41 -16.98
C ASP A 553 -5.36 2.65 -15.47
N VAL A 554 -4.30 3.09 -14.80
CA VAL A 554 -4.29 3.44 -13.38
C VAL A 554 -4.03 4.92 -13.14
N SER A 555 -3.96 5.71 -14.22
CA SER A 555 -3.56 7.11 -14.17
C SER A 555 -4.56 7.98 -13.39
N GLU A 556 -5.87 7.78 -13.56
CA GLU A 556 -6.88 8.52 -12.79
C GLU A 556 -6.85 8.13 -11.31
N ASP A 557 -6.69 6.85 -10.98
CA ASP A 557 -6.55 6.41 -9.58
C ASP A 557 -5.33 7.06 -8.92
N LEU A 558 -4.18 7.09 -9.62
CA LEU A 558 -2.97 7.74 -9.12
C LEU A 558 -3.15 9.26 -8.98
N LYS A 559 -3.83 9.90 -9.92
CA LYS A 559 -4.14 11.32 -9.87
C LYS A 559 -5.01 11.68 -8.67
N GLU A 560 -6.14 11.00 -8.52
CA GLU A 560 -7.11 11.29 -7.46
C GLU A 560 -6.59 10.94 -6.07
N ASN A 561 -5.91 9.81 -5.95
CA ASN A 561 -5.60 9.21 -4.66
C ASN A 561 -4.19 9.54 -4.15
N LEU A 562 -3.26 9.94 -5.05
CA LEU A 562 -1.89 10.28 -4.69
C LEU A 562 -1.54 11.72 -5.08
N LEU A 563 -1.57 12.06 -6.38
CA LEU A 563 -1.04 13.34 -6.87
C LEU A 563 -1.85 14.54 -6.38
N SER A 564 -3.17 14.37 -6.17
CA SER A 564 -4.02 15.41 -5.62
C SER A 564 -3.85 15.64 -4.12
N LYS A 565 -3.24 14.70 -3.38
CA LYS A 565 -3.17 14.71 -1.92
C LYS A 565 -1.89 15.32 -1.37
N LEU A 566 -0.80 15.24 -2.12
CA LEU A 566 0.52 15.72 -1.72
C LEU A 566 1.16 16.55 -2.83
N ASN A 567 1.97 17.53 -2.43
CA ASN A 567 2.76 18.31 -3.38
C ASN A 567 4.26 17.95 -3.31
N ARG A 568 4.83 17.75 -2.12
CA ARG A 568 6.26 17.42 -1.97
C ARG A 568 6.54 15.97 -2.31
N MET A 569 6.60 15.69 -3.61
CA MET A 569 6.91 14.35 -4.13
C MET A 569 8.07 14.41 -5.09
N VAL A 570 9.06 13.55 -4.89
CA VAL A 570 10.23 13.37 -5.75
C VAL A 570 10.11 12.05 -6.48
N PHE A 571 10.02 12.08 -7.80
CA PHE A 571 10.03 10.89 -8.66
C PHE A 571 11.38 10.81 -9.34
N THR A 572 12.19 9.81 -9.00
CA THR A 572 13.54 9.66 -9.57
C THR A 572 13.80 8.26 -10.08
N SER A 573 14.48 8.17 -11.21
CA SER A 573 14.98 6.93 -11.80
C SER A 573 16.12 7.20 -12.77
N ALA A 574 16.78 6.15 -13.24
CA ALA A 574 17.72 6.23 -14.35
C ALA A 574 17.04 6.38 -15.72
N THR A 575 15.75 6.00 -15.83
CA THR A 575 15.01 5.91 -17.09
C THR A 575 13.54 6.30 -16.86
N LEU A 576 13.19 7.56 -17.15
CA LEU A 576 11.82 8.09 -17.09
C LEU A 576 11.43 8.81 -18.39
N ALA A 577 12.43 9.33 -19.10
CA ALA A 577 12.23 10.09 -20.33
C ALA A 577 12.35 9.18 -21.56
N VAL A 578 11.51 9.42 -22.54
CA VAL A 578 11.59 8.84 -23.89
C VAL A 578 11.97 9.98 -24.82
N GLU A 579 13.09 9.84 -25.55
CA GLU A 579 13.62 10.91 -26.43
C GLU A 579 13.79 12.26 -25.72
N GLY A 580 14.19 12.23 -24.44
CA GLY A 580 14.37 13.42 -23.61
C GLY A 580 13.08 14.09 -23.12
N LYS A 581 11.93 13.44 -23.25
CA LYS A 581 10.61 13.95 -22.85
C LYS A 581 9.96 13.04 -21.81
N PHE A 582 9.29 13.63 -20.84
CA PHE A 582 8.58 12.91 -19.76
C PHE A 582 7.11 12.63 -20.08
N ASP A 583 6.64 12.88 -21.31
CA ASP A 583 5.22 12.80 -21.66
C ASP A 583 4.61 11.43 -21.38
N TYR A 584 5.35 10.35 -21.63
CA TYR A 584 4.89 8.99 -21.36
C TYR A 584 4.69 8.77 -19.85
N PHE A 585 5.73 9.03 -19.05
CA PHE A 585 5.68 8.87 -17.61
C PHE A 585 4.59 9.76 -16.98
N MET A 586 4.48 11.00 -17.41
CA MET A 586 3.44 11.92 -16.94
C MET A 586 2.04 11.40 -17.23
N LYS A 587 1.82 10.86 -18.43
CA LYS A 587 0.53 10.29 -18.82
C LYS A 587 0.18 9.07 -17.96
N SER A 588 1.11 8.11 -17.83
CA SER A 588 0.87 6.87 -17.10
C SER A 588 0.63 7.09 -15.60
N MET A 589 1.22 8.16 -15.04
CA MET A 589 1.04 8.56 -13.65
C MET A 589 -0.16 9.47 -13.39
N GLY A 590 -0.83 9.98 -14.44
CA GLY A 590 -1.96 10.90 -14.32
C GLY A 590 -1.59 12.35 -14.03
N PHE A 591 -0.36 12.78 -14.33
CA PHE A 591 0.04 14.18 -14.19
C PHE A 591 -0.67 15.07 -15.20
N ASP A 592 -1.13 16.23 -14.75
CA ASP A 592 -1.61 17.28 -15.65
C ASP A 592 -0.43 17.91 -16.40
N LYS A 593 -0.57 18.08 -17.71
CA LYS A 593 0.47 18.72 -18.56
C LYS A 593 0.79 20.15 -18.14
N ASN A 594 -0.18 20.83 -17.56
CA ASN A 594 -0.11 22.23 -17.14
C ASN A 594 0.00 22.40 -15.62
N ASP A 595 0.36 21.34 -14.86
CA ASP A 595 0.55 21.44 -13.41
C ASP A 595 1.68 22.44 -13.12
N LYS A 596 1.32 23.61 -12.58
CA LYS A 596 2.27 24.68 -12.22
C LYS A 596 3.17 24.28 -11.02
N GLN A 597 2.78 23.26 -10.27
CA GLN A 597 3.52 22.73 -9.13
C GLN A 597 4.33 21.48 -9.50
N LEU A 598 4.72 21.35 -10.78
CA LEU A 598 5.52 20.24 -11.28
C LEU A 598 6.76 20.74 -11.99
N SER A 599 7.94 20.39 -11.48
CA SER A 599 9.22 20.62 -12.16
C SER A 599 9.78 19.31 -12.76
N LYS A 600 10.56 19.46 -13.84
CA LYS A 600 11.09 18.32 -14.62
C LYS A 600 12.54 18.54 -14.95
N HIS A 601 13.40 17.54 -14.66
CA HIS A 601 14.84 17.64 -14.87
C HIS A 601 15.42 16.38 -15.49
N LEU A 602 16.18 16.58 -16.56
CA LEU A 602 16.97 15.52 -17.20
C LEU A 602 18.44 15.76 -16.87
N ILE A 603 19.04 14.82 -16.15
CA ILE A 603 20.44 14.89 -15.69
C ILE A 603 21.20 13.71 -16.31
N SER A 604 22.20 14.01 -17.11
CA SER A 604 23.01 13.00 -17.78
C SER A 604 23.86 12.20 -16.77
N SER A 605 24.33 11.05 -17.20
CA SER A 605 25.33 10.28 -16.45
C SER A 605 26.67 11.05 -16.42
N PRO A 606 27.41 11.03 -15.29
CA PRO A 606 28.74 11.59 -15.22
C PRO A 606 29.81 10.75 -15.95
N PHE A 607 29.45 9.55 -16.41
CA PHE A 607 30.38 8.66 -17.10
C PHE A 607 30.57 9.05 -18.57
N ASP A 608 31.82 9.10 -19.00
CA ASP A 608 32.18 9.23 -20.41
C ASP A 608 32.16 7.86 -21.08
N TYR A 609 30.96 7.44 -21.49
CA TYR A 609 30.77 6.11 -22.14
C TYR A 609 31.57 5.93 -23.42
N MET A 610 31.89 7.01 -24.14
CA MET A 610 32.68 6.92 -25.37
C MET A 610 34.11 6.48 -25.11
N ASN A 611 34.68 6.89 -23.99
CA ASN A 611 36.06 6.58 -23.62
C ASN A 611 36.17 5.47 -22.57
N GLN A 612 35.14 5.27 -21.74
CA GLN A 612 35.17 4.35 -20.60
C GLN A 612 34.47 3.02 -20.84
N MET A 613 33.75 2.86 -21.97
CA MET A 613 32.99 1.64 -22.27
C MET A 613 33.48 1.01 -23.58
N ARG A 614 33.55 -0.32 -23.59
CA ARG A 614 33.71 -1.12 -24.81
C ARG A 614 32.59 -2.14 -24.87
N VAL A 615 31.96 -2.27 -26.05
CA VAL A 615 30.90 -3.25 -26.30
C VAL A 615 31.47 -4.32 -27.21
N PHE A 616 31.43 -5.57 -26.74
CA PHE A 616 31.83 -6.75 -27.53
C PHE A 616 30.55 -7.49 -27.92
N ILE A 617 30.37 -7.71 -29.21
CA ILE A 617 29.23 -8.43 -29.79
C ILE A 617 29.77 -9.68 -30.48
N PRO A 618 29.79 -10.85 -29.81
CA PRO A 618 30.21 -12.09 -30.45
C PRO A 618 29.17 -12.48 -31.52
N SER A 619 29.66 -13.00 -32.64
CA SER A 619 28.84 -13.37 -33.79
C SER A 619 28.23 -14.78 -33.70
N ASP A 620 28.71 -15.59 -32.79
CA ASP A 620 28.48 -17.03 -32.67
C ASP A 620 28.12 -17.49 -31.24
N THR A 621 27.30 -16.69 -30.54
CA THR A 621 26.77 -17.08 -29.22
C THR A 621 25.67 -18.13 -29.35
N ILE A 622 25.65 -19.06 -28.41
CA ILE A 622 24.53 -19.99 -28.23
C ILE A 622 23.33 -19.29 -27.60
N ASP A 623 22.17 -19.93 -27.73
CA ASP A 623 20.92 -19.41 -27.13
C ASP A 623 21.10 -19.17 -25.62
N PRO A 624 20.78 -18.00 -25.10
CA PRO A 624 20.83 -17.70 -23.67
C PRO A 624 20.06 -18.66 -22.76
N ASN A 625 19.08 -19.39 -23.30
CA ASN A 625 18.35 -20.43 -22.59
C ASN A 625 19.02 -21.82 -22.64
N SER A 626 20.15 -21.96 -23.33
CA SER A 626 20.91 -23.23 -23.38
C SER A 626 21.57 -23.49 -22.03
N ILE A 627 21.66 -24.76 -21.65
CA ILE A 627 22.32 -25.21 -20.42
C ILE A 627 23.83 -24.87 -20.43
N ASP A 628 24.45 -24.76 -21.59
CA ASP A 628 25.86 -24.47 -21.77
C ASP A 628 26.18 -22.98 -21.91
N PHE A 629 25.17 -22.10 -21.93
CA PHE A 629 25.35 -20.65 -22.14
C PHE A 629 26.31 -20.00 -21.14
N ILE A 630 26.20 -20.36 -19.85
CA ILE A 630 27.05 -19.79 -18.78
C ILE A 630 28.51 -20.23 -19.01
N ALA A 631 28.75 -21.52 -19.30
CA ALA A 631 30.09 -22.03 -19.48
C ALA A 631 30.77 -21.43 -20.73
N GLU A 632 30.06 -21.28 -21.84
CA GLU A 632 30.60 -20.63 -23.05
C GLU A 632 30.81 -19.13 -22.85
N THR A 633 29.92 -18.45 -22.08
CA THR A 633 30.10 -17.04 -21.74
C THR A 633 31.35 -16.85 -20.87
N GLU A 634 31.62 -17.73 -19.92
CA GLU A 634 32.83 -17.71 -19.09
C GLU A 634 34.08 -17.84 -19.94
N VAL A 635 34.12 -18.80 -20.85
CA VAL A 635 35.23 -18.99 -21.83
C VAL A 635 35.42 -17.75 -22.72
N PHE A 636 34.32 -17.07 -23.08
CA PHE A 636 34.39 -15.84 -23.86
C PHE A 636 34.99 -14.68 -23.07
N ILE A 637 34.56 -14.51 -21.80
CA ILE A 637 35.06 -13.47 -20.88
C ILE A 637 36.56 -13.68 -20.63
N ASP A 638 37.01 -14.90 -20.42
CA ASP A 638 38.44 -15.22 -20.21
C ASP A 638 39.33 -14.88 -21.41
N LYS A 639 38.77 -14.75 -22.61
CA LYS A 639 39.49 -14.36 -23.82
C LYS A 639 39.55 -12.85 -24.04
N LEU A 640 38.74 -12.08 -23.33
CA LEU A 640 38.71 -10.62 -23.40
C LEU A 640 39.73 -10.00 -22.46
#